data_b0ca5990164337b3ff55d2389c6e3d21
#
_entry.id   b0ca5990164337b3ff55d2389c6e3d21
#
_cell.length_a   1.000
_cell.length_b   1.000
_cell.length_c   1.000
_cell.angle_alpha   90.00
_cell.angle_beta   90.00
_cell.angle_gamma   90.00
#
_symmetry.space_group_name_H-M   'P 1'
#
loop_
_entity.id
_entity.type
_entity.pdbx_description
1 polymer ?
#
loop_
_entity_poly.entity_id
_entity_poly.type
_entity_poly.pdbx_seq_one_letter_code
_entity_poly.pdbx_strand_id
1 'polypeptide(L)'
;MAALRQWRIPFLNEFIFGTVPHLGNHAVGVLYPPRLIALLFGSSLGHGLIVVGHMLMLGLGMVALARRLGLSSLGGAIAGVVVVLIGSTQTKTVQFEQIQPLAWLPLLLLALHGCVTARRGWREVGVLAIVATGTLLSGHPQLILEVVFVAALFTIGLIVRYRTGLVRLGVAAGLSVAMALPQLLATLDARSMASLDEGRSFTDLSNGMYILQVRKAAQALFGTITGGDPAAFSGAFEAIGWFGVAGVIVGAIGIVAALKSSSDRWWSLPLAATIILGLIWSLGPRTPVFTIAYRLIPGFDLGRVSVRWLAVVGIALALFVGVGVDAARSLLSRRISRTLASAIVLVAIVIGLGPITSGSRLAGAIWLLTAALVLIVPVVAQPRHVGRVLGFVVVVELAVMSVSAIPNRITMDSAVGETASPAISELMSVAKSGGSVIALTPDAGPHDELVRGLRPNANTWFDLHSLDGYDGGVQVTQPWTEMLRAFSADPAIDLPLRSSLSAPVPSQQLGRFGVRWMVLDNDRAPSEWVPDWNGPIAEDARYSVWENPFWNGDSVAWFAARPPVAGLADILRTEYSSVSATAFADIDLNCTEYCQPTRLDSTRITAEHLVITAEVDRPALVVTNVQAFKGWEATVNGLPVDALVVDGIFIGVAVDAGSHIIELRYQPAWWWPAVIVAISALVIAMVMVFRQRVTS
;
A
#
# COMPACT_ATOMS: atom_id res chain seq x y z
N MET A 1 9.18 -13.14 -4.12
CA MET A 1 9.88 -14.16 -3.28
C MET A 1 10.75 -15.09 -4.10
N ALA A 2 10.30 -15.62 -5.25
CA ALA A 2 11.11 -16.51 -6.11
C ALA A 2 12.46 -15.88 -6.51
N ALA A 3 12.44 -14.63 -7.01
CA ALA A 3 13.66 -13.90 -7.37
C ALA A 3 14.67 -13.76 -6.20
N LEU A 4 14.18 -13.39 -5.00
CA LEU A 4 15.04 -13.25 -3.82
C LEU A 4 15.64 -14.59 -3.36
N ARG A 5 14.93 -15.72 -3.54
CA ARG A 5 15.48 -17.06 -3.30
C ARG A 5 16.61 -17.41 -4.26
N GLN A 6 16.62 -16.81 -5.44
CA GLN A 6 17.68 -16.94 -6.45
C GLN A 6 18.76 -15.86 -6.32
N TRP A 7 18.79 -15.10 -5.20
CA TRP A 7 19.70 -13.98 -4.95
C TRP A 7 19.60 -12.85 -5.98
N ARG A 8 18.40 -12.68 -6.60
CA ARG A 8 18.12 -11.61 -7.55
C ARG A 8 17.19 -10.58 -6.92
N ILE A 9 17.45 -9.31 -7.22
CA ILE A 9 16.54 -8.23 -6.87
C ILE A 9 15.45 -8.15 -7.95
N PRO A 10 14.16 -8.28 -7.60
CA PRO A 10 13.07 -8.16 -8.55
C PRO A 10 12.82 -6.68 -8.88
N PHE A 11 13.45 -6.17 -9.92
CA PHE A 11 13.19 -4.80 -10.39
C PHE A 11 11.82 -4.69 -11.04
N LEU A 12 11.43 -5.73 -11.78
CA LEU A 12 10.20 -5.79 -12.57
C LEU A 12 9.26 -6.89 -12.07
N ASN A 13 7.96 -6.68 -12.30
CA ASN A 13 6.93 -7.71 -12.17
C ASN A 13 6.32 -7.97 -13.55
N GLU A 14 6.56 -9.14 -14.07
CA GLU A 14 6.15 -9.58 -15.40
C GLU A 14 4.69 -10.10 -15.45
N PHE A 15 4.07 -10.30 -14.30
CA PHE A 15 2.76 -10.96 -14.22
C PHE A 15 1.57 -10.02 -14.35
N ILE A 16 1.75 -8.71 -14.25
CA ILE A 16 0.66 -7.72 -14.31
C ILE A 16 0.98 -6.60 -15.29
N PHE A 17 -0.05 -6.09 -15.96
CA PHE A 17 0.04 -4.95 -16.90
C PHE A 17 1.16 -5.10 -17.93
N GLY A 18 1.41 -6.32 -18.42
CA GLY A 18 2.44 -6.62 -19.39
C GLY A 18 3.90 -6.46 -18.93
N THR A 19 4.16 -6.05 -17.74
CA THR A 19 5.42 -5.88 -16.98
C THR A 19 5.46 -4.49 -16.36
N VAL A 20 5.70 -4.38 -15.07
CA VAL A 20 5.74 -3.09 -14.36
C VAL A 20 6.93 -2.99 -13.40
N PRO A 21 7.37 -1.77 -13.03
CA PRO A 21 8.43 -1.56 -12.05
C PRO A 21 8.04 -2.08 -10.65
N HIS A 22 8.55 -3.24 -10.26
CA HIS A 22 8.21 -3.90 -8.99
C HIS A 22 8.94 -3.29 -7.79
N LEU A 23 10.25 -3.09 -7.90
CA LEU A 23 11.06 -2.47 -6.85
C LEU A 23 10.59 -1.05 -6.53
N GLY A 24 10.10 -0.33 -7.55
CA GLY A 24 9.55 1.01 -7.39
C GLY A 24 8.30 1.10 -6.53
N ASN A 25 7.53 0.00 -6.42
CA ASN A 25 6.38 -0.04 -5.53
C ASN A 25 6.81 -0.18 -4.07
N HIS A 26 6.77 0.91 -3.37
CA HIS A 26 7.15 1.00 -1.97
C HIS A 26 6.34 0.05 -1.06
N ALA A 27 5.06 -0.17 -1.37
CA ALA A 27 4.18 -1.04 -0.60
C ALA A 27 4.62 -2.52 -0.62
N VAL A 28 5.30 -2.95 -1.68
CA VAL A 28 5.87 -4.31 -1.77
C VAL A 28 6.99 -4.51 -0.75
N GLY A 29 7.77 -3.47 -0.44
CA GLY A 29 8.81 -3.50 0.59
C GLY A 29 9.92 -4.51 0.31
N VAL A 30 10.40 -4.60 -0.94
CA VAL A 30 11.48 -5.55 -1.35
C VAL A 30 12.73 -5.39 -0.49
N LEU A 31 13.12 -4.14 -0.23
CA LEU A 31 14.32 -3.80 0.56
C LEU A 31 14.05 -3.66 2.05
N TYR A 32 12.85 -3.99 2.53
CA TYR A 32 12.51 -3.94 3.94
C TYR A 32 12.94 -5.22 4.66
N PRO A 33 13.95 -5.18 5.58
CA PRO A 33 14.56 -6.38 6.12
C PRO A 33 13.60 -7.40 6.76
N PRO A 34 12.52 -7.02 7.47
CA PRO A 34 11.58 -8.00 8.01
C PRO A 34 10.89 -8.88 6.96
N ARG A 35 10.88 -8.47 5.67
CA ARG A 35 10.37 -9.32 4.58
C ARG A 35 11.17 -10.62 4.40
N LEU A 36 12.44 -10.64 4.81
CA LEU A 36 13.27 -11.85 4.80
C LEU A 36 12.67 -12.99 5.66
N ILE A 37 11.85 -12.66 6.65
CA ILE A 37 11.11 -13.66 7.44
C ILE A 37 10.23 -14.53 6.54
N ALA A 38 9.56 -13.92 5.55
CA ALA A 38 8.73 -14.68 4.61
C ALA A 38 9.56 -15.54 3.64
N LEU A 39 10.84 -15.19 3.38
CA LEU A 39 11.74 -16.07 2.64
C LEU A 39 12.09 -17.33 3.43
N LEU A 40 12.29 -17.19 4.75
CA LEU A 40 12.70 -18.28 5.63
C LEU A 40 11.54 -19.23 5.97
N PHE A 41 10.35 -18.70 6.21
CA PHE A 41 9.21 -19.44 6.74
C PHE A 41 8.07 -19.66 5.71
N GLY A 42 8.29 -19.26 4.46
CA GLY A 42 7.25 -19.29 3.42
C GLY A 42 6.28 -18.10 3.50
N SER A 43 5.42 -17.95 2.48
CA SER A 43 4.55 -16.79 2.36
C SER A 43 3.51 -16.70 3.49
N SER A 44 2.78 -17.77 3.77
CA SER A 44 1.69 -17.77 4.75
C SER A 44 2.19 -17.53 6.19
N LEU A 45 3.04 -18.44 6.70
CA LEU A 45 3.59 -18.31 8.05
C LEU A 45 4.47 -17.06 8.19
N GLY A 46 5.28 -16.76 7.19
CA GLY A 46 6.17 -15.59 7.21
C GLY A 46 5.42 -14.28 7.29
N HIS A 47 4.32 -14.10 6.55
CA HIS A 47 3.48 -12.90 6.66
C HIS A 47 2.80 -12.81 8.03
N GLY A 48 2.30 -13.91 8.57
CA GLY A 48 1.76 -13.96 9.94
C GLY A 48 2.78 -13.52 10.98
N LEU A 49 4.02 -14.02 10.90
CA LEU A 49 5.12 -13.63 11.79
C LEU A 49 5.50 -12.16 11.64
N ILE A 50 5.49 -11.62 10.41
CA ILE A 50 5.74 -10.19 10.16
C ILE A 50 4.66 -9.35 10.86
N VAL A 51 3.37 -9.68 10.70
CA VAL A 51 2.27 -8.96 11.34
C VAL A 51 2.39 -9.01 12.87
N VAL A 52 2.56 -10.20 13.44
CA VAL A 52 2.70 -10.37 14.91
C VAL A 52 3.93 -9.62 15.44
N GLY A 53 5.06 -9.71 14.73
CA GLY A 53 6.28 -8.99 15.09
C GLY A 53 6.08 -7.47 15.13
N HIS A 54 5.37 -6.91 14.14
CA HIS A 54 5.08 -5.47 14.11
C HIS A 54 4.05 -5.05 15.16
N MET A 55 3.06 -5.89 15.46
CA MET A 55 2.12 -5.64 16.57
C MET A 55 2.85 -5.62 17.92
N LEU A 56 3.76 -6.55 18.14
CA LEU A 56 4.63 -6.56 19.34
C LEU A 56 5.54 -5.33 19.38
N MET A 57 6.14 -4.96 18.25
CA MET A 57 6.99 -3.77 18.14
C MET A 57 6.20 -2.49 18.45
N LEU A 58 4.97 -2.37 17.95
CA LEU A 58 4.08 -1.25 18.24
C LEU A 58 3.74 -1.17 19.73
N GLY A 59 3.29 -2.26 20.33
CA GLY A 59 2.90 -2.31 21.74
C GLY A 59 4.08 -2.04 22.68
N LEU A 60 5.19 -2.76 22.52
CA LEU A 60 6.39 -2.61 23.34
C LEU A 60 7.07 -1.25 23.12
N GLY A 61 7.10 -0.78 21.88
CA GLY A 61 7.57 0.58 21.54
C GLY A 61 6.74 1.65 22.23
N MET A 62 5.41 1.49 22.28
CA MET A 62 4.51 2.40 23.00
C MET A 62 4.77 2.37 24.52
N VAL A 63 4.97 1.19 25.12
CA VAL A 63 5.36 1.09 26.54
C VAL A 63 6.67 1.84 26.79
N ALA A 64 7.68 1.63 25.96
CA ALA A 64 8.99 2.28 26.10
C ALA A 64 8.88 3.82 25.96
N LEU A 65 8.12 4.29 24.95
CA LEU A 65 7.86 5.72 24.74
C LEU A 65 7.12 6.32 25.94
N ALA A 66 6.02 5.70 26.38
CA ALA A 66 5.24 6.16 27.51
C ALA A 66 6.09 6.29 28.80
N ARG A 67 6.90 5.28 29.07
CA ARG A 67 7.85 5.30 30.21
C ARG A 67 8.87 6.44 30.09
N ARG A 68 9.39 6.66 28.88
CA ARG A 68 10.33 7.76 28.59
C ARG A 68 9.70 9.13 28.77
N LEU A 69 8.41 9.26 28.47
CA LEU A 69 7.63 10.48 28.62
C LEU A 69 7.06 10.68 30.03
N GLY A 70 7.46 9.83 30.99
CA GLY A 70 7.15 10.00 32.41
C GLY A 70 5.85 9.36 32.90
N LEU A 71 5.25 8.46 32.13
CA LEU A 71 4.08 7.68 32.59
C LEU A 71 4.50 6.60 33.59
N SER A 72 3.58 6.22 34.46
CA SER A 72 3.78 5.08 35.37
C SER A 72 3.89 3.75 34.60
N SER A 73 4.34 2.69 35.28
CA SER A 73 4.39 1.36 34.66
C SER A 73 3.01 0.89 34.23
N LEU A 74 1.96 1.22 35.01
CA LEU A 74 0.58 0.90 34.66
C LEU A 74 0.10 1.70 33.46
N GLY A 75 0.26 3.02 33.47
CA GLY A 75 -0.13 3.89 32.35
C GLY A 75 0.58 3.50 31.05
N GLY A 76 1.89 3.19 31.13
CA GLY A 76 2.65 2.70 29.98
C GLY A 76 2.16 1.34 29.47
N ALA A 77 1.89 0.38 30.35
CA ALA A 77 1.37 -0.93 29.96
C ALA A 77 -0.02 -0.84 29.31
N ILE A 78 -0.91 -0.03 29.88
CA ILE A 78 -2.25 0.20 29.30
C ILE A 78 -2.13 0.87 27.93
N ALA A 79 -1.29 1.89 27.75
CA ALA A 79 -1.06 2.52 26.44
C ALA A 79 -0.57 1.49 25.41
N GLY A 80 0.36 0.61 25.80
CA GLY A 80 0.90 -0.44 24.95
C GLY A 80 -0.13 -1.50 24.54
N VAL A 81 -1.04 -1.88 25.42
CA VAL A 81 -2.14 -2.82 25.12
C VAL A 81 -3.20 -2.14 24.25
N VAL A 82 -3.61 -0.92 24.63
CA VAL A 82 -4.62 -0.15 23.90
C VAL A 82 -4.22 0.08 22.44
N VAL A 83 -2.98 0.50 22.17
CA VAL A 83 -2.54 0.77 20.80
C VAL A 83 -2.61 -0.46 19.88
N VAL A 84 -2.47 -1.65 20.46
CA VAL A 84 -2.59 -2.92 19.73
C VAL A 84 -4.05 -3.31 19.50
N LEU A 85 -4.94 -3.04 20.46
CA LEU A 85 -6.34 -3.48 20.43
C LEU A 85 -7.30 -2.51 19.71
N ILE A 86 -6.92 -1.24 19.51
CA ILE A 86 -7.79 -0.27 18.80
C ILE A 86 -8.07 -0.72 17.38
N GLY A 87 -9.31 -0.47 16.91
CA GLY A 87 -9.75 -0.91 15.59
C GLY A 87 -8.93 -0.35 14.44
N SER A 88 -8.49 0.91 14.55
CA SER A 88 -7.61 1.54 13.55
C SER A 88 -6.27 0.82 13.36
N THR A 89 -5.75 0.13 14.37
CA THR A 89 -4.58 -0.74 14.27
C THR A 89 -4.97 -2.13 13.78
N GLN A 90 -6.03 -2.71 14.33
CA GLN A 90 -6.47 -4.06 14.00
C GLN A 90 -6.84 -4.21 12.51
N THR A 91 -7.48 -3.20 11.92
CA THR A 91 -7.81 -3.21 10.49
C THR A 91 -6.58 -3.19 9.58
N LYS A 92 -5.45 -2.65 10.06
CA LYS A 92 -4.19 -2.61 9.28
C LYS A 92 -3.45 -3.95 9.27
N THR A 93 -3.87 -4.93 10.09
CA THR A 93 -3.25 -6.27 10.07
C THR A 93 -3.66 -7.10 8.85
N VAL A 94 -4.78 -6.77 8.20
CA VAL A 94 -5.25 -7.44 6.98
C VAL A 94 -4.37 -7.06 5.77
N GLN A 95 -3.90 -5.80 5.74
CA GLN A 95 -2.96 -5.28 4.76
C GLN A 95 -1.64 -5.02 5.48
N PHE A 96 -0.82 -6.05 5.58
CA PHE A 96 0.39 -6.04 6.42
C PHE A 96 1.38 -4.92 6.08
N GLU A 97 1.38 -4.40 4.86
CA GLU A 97 2.15 -3.22 4.45
C GLU A 97 1.68 -1.95 5.15
N GLN A 98 0.48 -1.94 5.72
CA GLN A 98 -0.07 -0.78 6.45
C GLN A 98 0.33 -0.78 7.92
N ILE A 99 0.39 -1.96 8.59
CA ILE A 99 0.80 -2.02 10.01
C ILE A 99 2.29 -1.71 10.18
N GLN A 100 3.11 -1.97 9.17
CA GLN A 100 4.56 -1.82 9.24
C GLN A 100 4.99 -0.39 9.58
N PRO A 101 4.59 0.68 8.84
CA PRO A 101 4.97 2.05 9.17
C PRO A 101 4.48 2.47 10.56
N LEU A 102 3.27 2.09 10.92
CA LEU A 102 2.67 2.44 12.20
C LEU A 102 3.44 1.86 13.39
N ALA A 103 3.99 0.65 13.23
CA ALA A 103 4.75 -0.01 14.27
C ALA A 103 6.08 0.71 14.59
N TRP A 104 6.66 1.41 13.62
CA TRP A 104 7.86 2.23 13.83
C TRP A 104 7.59 3.53 14.57
N LEU A 105 6.35 4.06 14.55
CA LEU A 105 6.07 5.40 15.09
C LEU A 105 6.49 5.58 16.55
N PRO A 106 6.14 4.72 17.52
CA PRO A 106 6.59 4.91 18.90
C PRO A 106 8.10 4.85 19.04
N LEU A 107 8.79 3.98 18.31
CA LEU A 107 10.24 3.88 18.33
C LEU A 107 10.91 5.10 17.70
N LEU A 108 10.32 5.65 16.63
CA LEU A 108 10.80 6.88 15.98
C LEU A 108 10.70 8.07 16.93
N LEU A 109 9.56 8.23 17.63
CA LEU A 109 9.40 9.29 18.64
C LEU A 109 10.38 9.11 19.82
N LEU A 110 10.61 7.87 20.25
CA LEU A 110 11.59 7.54 21.29
C LEU A 110 13.02 7.89 20.87
N ALA A 111 13.41 7.53 19.64
CA ALA A 111 14.71 7.81 19.06
C ALA A 111 14.94 9.32 18.84
N LEU A 112 13.92 10.05 18.35
CA LEU A 112 13.93 11.52 18.25
C LEU A 112 14.16 12.17 19.60
N HIS A 113 13.42 11.73 20.63
CA HIS A 113 13.60 12.23 21.99
C HIS A 113 15.03 11.96 22.49
N GLY A 114 15.54 10.75 22.30
CA GLY A 114 16.91 10.37 22.66
C GLY A 114 17.96 11.25 21.97
N CYS A 115 17.84 11.42 20.65
CA CYS A 115 18.76 12.20 19.83
C CYS A 115 18.86 13.68 20.29
N VAL A 116 17.74 14.29 20.68
CA VAL A 116 17.71 15.68 21.13
C VAL A 116 18.22 15.83 22.58
N THR A 117 17.86 14.90 23.49
CA THR A 117 18.08 15.08 24.94
C THR A 117 19.40 14.50 25.45
N ALA A 118 20.07 13.62 24.71
CA ALA A 118 21.34 13.02 25.14
C ALA A 118 22.49 14.03 25.17
N ARG A 119 23.32 13.98 26.20
CA ARG A 119 24.48 14.89 26.35
C ARG A 119 25.59 14.62 25.33
N ARG A 120 25.84 13.33 24.98
CA ARG A 120 26.85 12.88 23.99
C ARG A 120 26.18 12.04 22.90
N GLY A 121 25.32 12.67 22.11
CA GLY A 121 24.28 12.03 21.34
C GLY A 121 24.67 11.38 20.00
N TRP A 122 25.94 11.04 19.72
CA TRP A 122 26.26 10.40 18.41
C TRP A 122 25.76 8.96 18.31
N ARG A 123 25.66 8.22 19.41
CA ARG A 123 25.01 6.92 19.44
C ARG A 123 23.52 7.04 19.08
N GLU A 124 22.85 8.01 19.67
CA GLU A 124 21.42 8.29 19.43
C GLU A 124 21.16 8.79 18.00
N VAL A 125 22.14 9.45 17.36
CA VAL A 125 22.09 9.78 15.93
C VAL A 125 22.06 8.50 15.09
N GLY A 126 22.97 7.56 15.35
CA GLY A 126 22.98 6.27 14.66
C GLY A 126 21.68 5.47 14.87
N VAL A 127 21.18 5.42 16.11
CA VAL A 127 19.89 4.76 16.44
C VAL A 127 18.74 5.43 15.69
N LEU A 128 18.64 6.76 15.71
CA LEU A 128 17.60 7.50 15.00
C LEU A 128 17.69 7.25 13.49
N ALA A 129 18.88 7.27 12.91
CA ALA A 129 19.08 7.01 11.49
C ALA A 129 18.57 5.62 11.10
N ILE A 130 18.89 4.56 11.85
CA ILE A 130 18.43 3.19 11.60
C ILE A 130 16.91 3.08 11.75
N VAL A 131 16.31 3.63 12.81
CA VAL A 131 14.87 3.62 13.06
C VAL A 131 14.11 4.38 11.96
N ALA A 132 14.60 5.55 11.58
CA ALA A 132 14.00 6.34 10.51
C ALA A 132 14.11 5.65 9.15
N THR A 133 15.23 4.97 8.85
CA THR A 133 15.37 4.13 7.66
C THR A 133 14.36 2.97 7.67
N GLY A 134 14.21 2.29 8.81
CA GLY A 134 13.18 1.26 8.98
C GLY A 134 11.78 1.78 8.68
N THR A 135 11.47 3.00 9.14
CA THR A 135 10.21 3.69 8.83
C THR A 135 10.07 3.97 7.33
N LEU A 136 11.12 4.52 6.69
CA LEU A 136 11.10 4.85 5.25
C LEU A 136 10.97 3.62 4.36
N LEU A 137 11.50 2.47 4.75
CA LEU A 137 11.43 1.23 3.97
C LEU A 137 10.17 0.38 4.25
N SER A 138 9.35 0.76 5.22
CA SER A 138 8.35 -0.13 5.85
C SER A 138 7.05 -0.36 5.08
N GLY A 139 6.90 0.08 3.84
CA GLY A 139 5.72 -0.30 3.06
C GLY A 139 4.85 0.88 2.62
N HIS A 140 3.62 1.01 3.07
CA HIS A 140 2.59 1.86 2.46
C HIS A 140 2.92 3.37 2.49
N PRO A 141 3.10 4.06 1.33
CA PRO A 141 3.60 5.45 1.26
C PRO A 141 2.75 6.46 2.04
N GLN A 142 1.41 6.36 1.96
CA GLN A 142 0.52 7.25 2.69
C GLN A 142 0.72 7.14 4.21
N LEU A 143 0.87 5.92 4.75
CA LEU A 143 1.08 5.75 6.19
C LEU A 143 2.47 6.18 6.63
N ILE A 144 3.48 6.06 5.76
CA ILE A 144 4.81 6.65 6.02
C ILE A 144 4.68 8.18 6.13
N LEU A 145 3.95 8.83 5.21
CA LEU A 145 3.68 10.28 5.29
C LEU A 145 3.00 10.66 6.61
N GLU A 146 1.97 9.91 7.02
CA GLU A 146 1.27 10.14 8.29
C GLU A 146 2.20 10.00 9.50
N VAL A 147 3.06 8.97 9.52
CA VAL A 147 4.08 8.75 10.57
C VAL A 147 5.11 9.88 10.59
N VAL A 148 5.62 10.28 9.43
CA VAL A 148 6.57 11.39 9.28
C VAL A 148 5.94 12.71 9.74
N PHE A 149 4.67 12.95 9.44
CA PHE A 149 3.95 14.13 9.91
C PHE A 149 3.86 14.20 11.44
N VAL A 150 3.50 13.08 12.09
CA VAL A 150 3.49 13.01 13.57
C VAL A 150 4.88 13.23 14.15
N ALA A 151 5.90 12.61 13.54
CA ALA A 151 7.30 12.78 13.95
C ALA A 151 7.76 14.23 13.79
N ALA A 152 7.33 14.92 12.74
CA ALA A 152 7.63 16.34 12.52
C ALA A 152 7.00 17.23 13.61
N LEU A 153 5.71 17.07 13.92
CA LEU A 153 5.04 17.80 15.00
C LEU A 153 5.74 17.56 16.35
N PHE A 154 6.06 16.30 16.65
CA PHE A 154 6.77 15.94 17.87
C PHE A 154 8.17 16.56 17.94
N THR A 155 8.89 16.58 16.81
CA THR A 155 10.21 17.20 16.69
C THR A 155 10.16 18.70 16.89
N ILE A 156 9.13 19.39 16.35
CA ILE A 156 8.90 20.82 16.63
C ILE A 156 8.75 21.04 18.14
N GLY A 157 7.93 20.24 18.82
CA GLY A 157 7.80 20.30 20.27
C GLY A 157 9.12 20.08 21.02
N LEU A 158 9.95 19.11 20.58
CA LEU A 158 11.30 18.87 21.12
C LEU A 158 12.22 20.08 20.95
N ILE A 159 12.27 20.65 19.75
CA ILE A 159 13.14 21.80 19.44
C ILE A 159 12.72 23.02 20.27
N VAL A 160 11.42 23.30 20.36
CA VAL A 160 10.89 24.40 21.17
C VAL A 160 11.23 24.22 22.63
N ARG A 161 11.17 23.00 23.16
CA ARG A 161 11.42 22.67 24.57
C ARG A 161 12.92 22.73 24.95
N TYR A 162 13.75 22.11 24.09
CA TYR A 162 15.18 21.89 24.44
C TYR A 162 16.15 22.82 23.72
N ARG A 163 15.73 23.44 22.58
CA ARG A 163 16.51 24.37 21.75
C ARG A 163 17.90 23.83 21.33
N THR A 164 18.00 22.49 21.22
CA THR A 164 19.26 21.80 20.90
C THR A 164 19.00 20.66 19.92
N GLY A 165 20.06 20.10 19.35
CA GLY A 165 19.96 18.84 18.58
C GLY A 165 19.74 18.99 17.09
N LEU A 166 19.56 20.19 16.51
CA LEU A 166 19.30 20.39 15.08
C LEU A 166 20.36 19.72 14.19
N VAL A 167 21.64 19.91 14.48
CA VAL A 167 22.72 19.27 13.69
C VAL A 167 22.62 17.75 13.77
N ARG A 168 22.37 17.21 14.96
CA ARG A 168 22.21 15.75 15.16
C ARG A 168 21.00 15.19 14.40
N LEU A 169 19.88 15.90 14.43
CA LEU A 169 18.68 15.55 13.66
C LEU A 169 18.97 15.59 12.15
N GLY A 170 19.66 16.63 11.67
CA GLY A 170 20.05 16.73 10.27
C GLY A 170 20.97 15.60 9.81
N VAL A 171 21.98 15.25 10.63
CA VAL A 171 22.87 14.12 10.34
C VAL A 171 22.10 12.79 10.33
N ALA A 172 21.23 12.57 11.31
CA ALA A 172 20.40 11.36 11.35
C ALA A 172 19.46 11.26 10.14
N ALA A 173 18.83 12.36 9.75
CA ALA A 173 17.97 12.42 8.55
C ALA A 173 18.77 12.14 7.28
N GLY A 174 19.96 12.77 7.11
CA GLY A 174 20.84 12.53 5.98
C GLY A 174 21.29 11.08 5.87
N LEU A 175 21.70 10.46 6.98
CA LEU A 175 22.05 9.03 7.01
C LEU A 175 20.85 8.14 6.71
N SER A 176 19.66 8.48 7.20
CA SER A 176 18.43 7.72 6.93
C SER A 176 18.06 7.74 5.45
N VAL A 177 18.08 8.93 4.82
CA VAL A 177 17.84 9.09 3.39
C VAL A 177 18.91 8.34 2.59
N ALA A 178 20.18 8.43 2.95
CA ALA A 178 21.27 7.73 2.29
C ALA A 178 21.09 6.20 2.37
N MET A 179 20.71 5.66 3.54
CA MET A 179 20.43 4.22 3.71
C MET A 179 19.20 3.75 2.91
N ALA A 180 18.19 4.60 2.74
CA ALA A 180 16.99 4.29 1.98
C ALA A 180 17.13 4.61 0.48
N LEU A 181 18.27 5.16 0.03
CA LEU A 181 18.45 5.70 -1.31
C LEU A 181 18.08 4.74 -2.44
N PRO A 182 18.45 3.43 -2.41
CA PRO A 182 18.06 2.50 -3.46
C PRO A 182 16.54 2.39 -3.65
N GLN A 183 15.79 2.35 -2.54
CA GLN A 183 14.31 2.32 -2.59
C GLN A 183 13.74 3.65 -3.06
N LEU A 184 14.26 4.76 -2.57
CA LEU A 184 13.77 6.09 -2.93
C LEU A 184 13.97 6.37 -4.41
N LEU A 185 15.14 6.04 -4.98
CA LEU A 185 15.40 6.21 -6.41
C LEU A 185 14.51 5.29 -7.25
N ALA A 186 14.35 4.02 -6.85
CA ALA A 186 13.42 3.12 -7.53
C ALA A 186 11.98 3.65 -7.54
N THR A 187 11.54 4.22 -6.41
CA THR A 187 10.19 4.79 -6.29
C THR A 187 10.03 6.06 -7.12
N LEU A 188 11.04 6.92 -7.16
CA LEU A 188 11.02 8.15 -7.98
C LEU A 188 11.03 7.82 -9.47
N ASP A 189 11.84 6.82 -9.87
CA ASP A 189 11.92 6.36 -11.25
C ASP A 189 10.58 5.76 -11.71
N ALA A 190 10.00 4.84 -10.92
CA ALA A 190 8.69 4.29 -11.20
C ALA A 190 7.58 5.35 -11.24
N ARG A 191 7.63 6.34 -10.32
CA ARG A 191 6.65 7.42 -10.27
C ARG A 191 6.69 8.29 -11.53
N SER A 192 7.87 8.60 -12.05
CA SER A 192 8.00 9.42 -13.27
C SER A 192 7.36 8.80 -14.51
N MET A 193 7.09 7.50 -14.48
CA MET A 193 6.42 6.74 -15.54
C MET A 193 4.96 6.39 -15.20
N ALA A 194 4.57 6.57 -13.93
CA ALA A 194 3.27 6.14 -13.44
C ALA A 194 2.14 7.07 -13.88
N SER A 195 0.95 6.52 -14.00
CA SER A 195 -0.27 7.29 -14.28
C SER A 195 -0.61 8.34 -13.21
N LEU A 196 -0.01 8.24 -12.03
CA LEU A 196 -0.16 9.20 -10.92
C LEU A 196 1.04 10.15 -10.77
N ASP A 197 1.82 10.39 -11.81
CA ASP A 197 2.95 11.33 -11.72
C ASP A 197 2.50 12.73 -11.29
N GLU A 198 1.38 13.22 -11.81
CA GLU A 198 0.78 14.50 -11.44
C GLU A 198 0.00 14.48 -10.11
N GLY A 199 -0.07 13.34 -9.42
CA GLY A 199 -0.88 13.15 -8.22
C GLY A 199 -2.35 12.87 -8.51
N ARG A 200 -3.18 12.86 -7.46
CA ARG A 200 -4.63 12.67 -7.58
C ARG A 200 -5.35 14.00 -7.65
N SER A 201 -6.37 14.09 -8.49
CA SER A 201 -7.24 15.26 -8.53
C SER A 201 -7.99 15.42 -7.20
N PHE A 202 -8.38 16.65 -6.90
CA PHE A 202 -9.21 16.92 -5.72
C PHE A 202 -10.56 16.20 -5.79
N THR A 203 -11.07 15.96 -7.00
CA THR A 203 -12.31 15.22 -7.25
C THR A 203 -12.16 13.74 -6.87
N ASP A 204 -11.05 13.11 -7.24
CA ASP A 204 -10.76 11.71 -6.89
C ASP A 204 -10.70 11.48 -5.38
N LEU A 205 -10.15 12.47 -4.64
CA LEU A 205 -10.07 12.43 -3.18
C LEU A 205 -11.42 12.67 -2.51
N SER A 206 -12.43 13.12 -3.26
CA SER A 206 -13.80 13.39 -2.76
C SER A 206 -14.67 12.13 -2.73
N ASN A 207 -14.19 10.98 -3.17
CA ASN A 207 -14.97 9.74 -3.16
C ASN A 207 -15.41 9.37 -1.74
N GLY A 208 -16.72 9.33 -1.55
CA GLY A 208 -17.35 9.11 -0.23
C GLY A 208 -16.99 7.79 0.46
N MET A 209 -16.46 6.82 -0.28
CA MET A 209 -15.99 5.53 0.23
C MET A 209 -14.74 5.68 1.12
N TYR A 210 -13.88 6.66 0.85
CA TYR A 210 -12.56 6.81 1.47
C TYR A 210 -12.48 7.92 2.51
N ILE A 211 -13.60 8.56 2.86
CA ILE A 211 -13.68 9.63 3.84
C ILE A 211 -14.60 9.24 5.00
N LEU A 212 -14.33 9.79 6.19
CA LEU A 212 -15.17 9.58 7.35
C LEU A 212 -16.54 10.26 7.15
N GLN A 213 -17.59 9.47 7.05
CA GLN A 213 -18.94 9.97 6.92
C GLN A 213 -19.46 10.46 8.28
N VAL A 214 -19.88 11.72 8.37
CA VAL A 214 -20.36 12.34 9.62
C VAL A 214 -21.50 11.54 10.25
N ARG A 215 -22.43 11.00 9.45
CA ARG A 215 -23.56 10.20 9.94
C ARG A 215 -23.13 8.86 10.59
N LYS A 216 -21.97 8.34 10.21
CA LYS A 216 -21.40 7.06 10.70
C LYS A 216 -20.17 7.28 11.59
N ALA A 217 -19.79 8.54 11.84
CA ALA A 217 -18.57 8.85 12.60
C ALA A 217 -18.58 8.26 14.00
N ALA A 218 -19.72 8.29 14.69
CA ALA A 218 -19.86 7.71 16.02
C ALA A 218 -19.59 6.20 16.00
N GLN A 219 -20.18 5.45 15.06
CA GLN A 219 -19.95 4.01 14.91
C GLN A 219 -18.50 3.70 14.52
N ALA A 220 -17.92 4.49 13.61
CA ALA A 220 -16.53 4.33 13.19
C ALA A 220 -15.52 4.58 14.32
N LEU A 221 -15.79 5.55 15.20
CA LEU A 221 -14.87 5.93 16.28
C LEU A 221 -15.07 5.12 17.56
N PHE A 222 -16.32 4.80 17.93
CA PHE A 222 -16.61 4.09 19.17
C PHE A 222 -16.79 2.58 19.01
N GLY A 223 -17.04 2.12 17.79
CA GLY A 223 -17.25 0.71 17.48
C GLY A 223 -18.64 0.18 17.79
N THR A 224 -18.94 -1.01 17.31
CA THR A 224 -20.16 -1.75 17.61
C THR A 224 -19.80 -3.16 18.03
N ILE A 225 -20.35 -3.64 19.15
CA ILE A 225 -20.14 -5.03 19.62
C ILE A 225 -20.96 -6.03 18.78
N THR A 226 -21.91 -5.56 18.00
CA THR A 226 -22.90 -6.40 17.31
C THR A 226 -22.47 -6.93 15.95
N GLY A 227 -21.19 -6.94 15.64
CA GLY A 227 -20.71 -7.55 14.38
C GLY A 227 -21.45 -7.05 13.13
N GLY A 228 -21.87 -5.78 13.14
CA GLY A 228 -22.52 -5.18 11.96
C GLY A 228 -21.61 -5.34 10.76
N ASP A 229 -22.22 -5.72 9.63
CA ASP A 229 -21.54 -5.87 8.36
C ASP A 229 -20.54 -4.70 8.16
N PRO A 230 -19.23 -4.98 8.01
CA PRO A 230 -18.25 -3.94 7.68
C PRO A 230 -18.64 -3.15 6.43
N ALA A 231 -19.38 -3.75 5.49
CA ALA A 231 -19.98 -3.08 4.34
C ALA A 231 -21.04 -2.04 4.73
N ALA A 232 -21.67 -2.15 5.91
CA ALA A 232 -22.55 -1.11 6.45
C ALA A 232 -21.81 0.18 6.80
N PHE A 233 -20.47 0.14 6.92
CA PHE A 233 -19.59 1.30 7.07
C PHE A 233 -19.12 1.80 5.72
N SER A 234 -20.02 2.25 4.85
CA SER A 234 -19.66 2.92 3.57
C SER A 234 -18.57 2.24 2.73
N GLY A 235 -18.48 0.90 2.75
CA GLY A 235 -17.55 0.13 1.93
C GLY A 235 -16.08 0.20 2.34
N ALA A 236 -15.67 1.07 3.25
CA ALA A 236 -14.27 1.15 3.65
C ALA A 236 -14.06 0.49 5.02
N PHE A 237 -13.62 -0.76 5.01
CA PHE A 237 -13.03 -1.45 6.15
C PHE A 237 -11.98 -0.56 6.87
N GLU A 238 -11.32 0.31 6.15
CA GLU A 238 -10.33 1.26 6.65
C GLU A 238 -10.91 2.40 7.50
N ALA A 239 -12.22 2.69 7.42
CA ALA A 239 -12.88 3.70 8.24
C ALA A 239 -13.12 3.26 9.70
N ILE A 240 -12.76 2.04 10.03
CA ILE A 240 -12.93 1.49 11.39
C ILE A 240 -11.84 2.06 12.30
N GLY A 241 -12.19 3.01 13.14
CA GLY A 241 -11.30 3.57 14.17
C GLY A 241 -11.36 2.77 15.49
N TRP A 242 -12.54 2.51 15.97
CA TRP A 242 -12.90 1.81 17.21
C TRP A 242 -11.98 2.10 18.40
N PHE A 243 -12.04 3.31 18.87
CA PHE A 243 -11.29 3.71 20.06
C PHE A 243 -11.99 3.29 21.36
N GLY A 244 -13.24 2.81 21.27
CA GLY A 244 -14.09 2.50 22.39
C GLY A 244 -14.59 3.75 23.13
N VAL A 245 -15.71 3.63 23.83
CA VAL A 245 -16.27 4.73 24.63
C VAL A 245 -15.38 5.00 25.85
N ALA A 246 -14.97 3.95 26.56
CA ALA A 246 -14.06 4.09 27.69
C ALA A 246 -12.68 4.66 27.23
N GLY A 247 -12.17 4.16 26.10
CA GLY A 247 -10.91 4.66 25.54
C GLY A 247 -10.95 6.16 25.25
N VAL A 248 -12.03 6.65 24.62
CA VAL A 248 -12.19 8.08 24.32
C VAL A 248 -12.36 8.91 25.60
N ILE A 249 -13.17 8.48 26.55
CA ILE A 249 -13.37 9.22 27.80
C ILE A 249 -12.08 9.28 28.63
N VAL A 250 -11.41 8.14 28.85
CA VAL A 250 -10.14 8.10 29.61
C VAL A 250 -9.04 8.85 28.87
N GLY A 251 -9.00 8.76 27.54
CA GLY A 251 -8.08 9.54 26.70
C GLY A 251 -8.32 11.04 26.82
N ALA A 252 -9.57 11.50 26.77
CA ALA A 252 -9.92 12.92 26.97
C ALA A 252 -9.49 13.43 28.36
N ILE A 253 -9.72 12.63 29.41
CA ILE A 253 -9.19 12.92 30.75
C ILE A 253 -7.66 13.05 30.72
N GLY A 254 -6.99 12.16 29.98
CA GLY A 254 -5.54 12.17 29.79
C GLY A 254 -5.05 13.42 29.05
N ILE A 255 -5.72 13.85 27.99
CA ILE A 255 -5.41 15.08 27.25
C ILE A 255 -5.50 16.28 28.19
N VAL A 256 -6.61 16.44 28.90
CA VAL A 256 -6.80 17.55 29.85
C VAL A 256 -5.74 17.55 30.95
N ALA A 257 -5.42 16.38 31.52
CA ALA A 257 -4.39 16.24 32.53
C ALA A 257 -3.00 16.55 31.99
N ALA A 258 -2.69 16.14 30.77
CA ALA A 258 -1.40 16.40 30.14
C ALA A 258 -1.23 17.88 29.79
N LEU A 259 -2.23 18.53 29.24
CA LEU A 259 -2.19 19.95 28.85
C LEU A 259 -2.10 20.88 30.09
N LYS A 260 -2.71 20.51 31.22
CA LYS A 260 -2.58 21.25 32.49
C LYS A 260 -1.20 21.15 33.11
N SER A 261 -0.43 20.12 32.77
CA SER A 261 0.95 19.89 33.23
C SER A 261 1.99 20.27 32.17
N SER A 262 1.74 21.33 31.41
CA SER A 262 2.43 21.66 30.16
C SER A 262 3.95 21.84 30.26
N SER A 263 4.50 22.27 31.42
CA SER A 263 5.94 22.41 31.60
C SER A 263 6.69 21.07 31.53
N ASP A 264 6.08 20.00 32.05
CA ASP A 264 6.70 18.66 32.10
C ASP A 264 6.25 17.76 30.95
N ARG A 265 5.11 18.09 30.35
CA ARG A 265 4.50 17.32 29.27
C ARG A 265 4.41 18.11 27.95
N TRP A 266 5.52 18.72 27.56
CA TRP A 266 5.69 19.50 26.31
C TRP A 266 5.18 18.73 25.08
N TRP A 267 5.25 17.41 25.08
CA TRP A 267 4.82 16.52 24.02
C TRP A 267 3.29 16.43 23.86
N SER A 268 2.54 16.86 24.86
CA SER A 268 1.07 16.76 24.85
C SER A 268 0.43 17.62 23.76
N LEU A 269 0.94 18.81 23.52
CA LEU A 269 0.40 19.70 22.49
C LEU A 269 0.60 19.15 21.05
N PRO A 270 1.81 18.71 20.63
CA PRO A 270 2.01 18.07 19.34
C PRO A 270 1.10 16.84 19.11
N LEU A 271 0.96 15.97 20.12
CA LEU A 271 0.14 14.77 19.98
C LEU A 271 -1.37 15.08 20.04
N ALA A 272 -1.80 16.08 20.79
CA ALA A 272 -3.17 16.57 20.73
C ALA A 272 -3.50 17.20 19.36
N ALA A 273 -2.54 17.94 18.79
CA ALA A 273 -2.66 18.47 17.44
C ALA A 273 -2.76 17.33 16.39
N THR A 274 -2.00 16.24 16.57
CA THR A 274 -2.12 15.04 15.73
C THR A 274 -3.54 14.48 15.77
N ILE A 275 -4.16 14.38 16.94
CA ILE A 275 -5.54 13.87 17.08
C ILE A 275 -6.51 14.81 16.35
N ILE A 276 -6.42 16.11 16.58
CA ILE A 276 -7.33 17.10 16.01
C ILE A 276 -7.20 17.14 14.48
N LEU A 277 -5.97 17.27 13.96
CA LEU A 277 -5.72 17.36 12.52
C LEU A 277 -6.05 16.03 11.83
N GLY A 278 -5.71 14.89 12.42
CA GLY A 278 -6.04 13.58 11.86
C GLY A 278 -7.54 13.33 11.79
N LEU A 279 -8.33 13.74 12.80
CA LEU A 279 -9.78 13.67 12.75
C LEU A 279 -10.36 14.59 11.66
N ILE A 280 -9.85 15.82 11.55
CA ILE A 280 -10.30 16.78 10.51
C ILE A 280 -9.95 16.24 9.11
N TRP A 281 -8.74 15.74 8.90
CA TRP A 281 -8.31 15.20 7.62
C TRP A 281 -9.02 13.90 7.25
N SER A 282 -9.44 13.08 8.24
CA SER A 282 -10.25 11.90 7.97
C SER A 282 -11.63 12.23 7.36
N LEU A 283 -12.13 13.46 7.55
CA LEU A 283 -13.35 13.98 6.90
C LEU A 283 -13.14 14.32 5.42
N GLY A 284 -11.90 14.30 4.94
CA GLY A 284 -11.50 14.52 3.56
C GLY A 284 -11.78 15.94 3.05
N PRO A 285 -11.99 16.10 1.74
CA PRO A 285 -12.18 17.39 1.07
C PRO A 285 -13.36 18.23 1.56
N ARG A 286 -14.18 17.70 2.45
CA ARG A 286 -15.29 18.46 3.08
C ARG A 286 -14.83 19.57 4.01
N THR A 287 -13.53 19.58 4.36
CA THR A 287 -12.99 20.57 5.29
C THR A 287 -12.00 21.52 4.62
N PRO A 288 -12.03 22.85 4.90
CA PRO A 288 -11.03 23.78 4.36
C PRO A 288 -9.59 23.42 4.78
N VAL A 289 -9.42 22.82 5.96
CA VAL A 289 -8.12 22.38 6.47
C VAL A 289 -7.52 21.27 5.60
N PHE A 290 -8.33 20.37 5.07
CA PHE A 290 -7.89 19.37 4.10
C PHE A 290 -7.41 20.04 2.81
N THR A 291 -8.17 21.00 2.29
CA THR A 291 -7.80 21.75 1.08
C THR A 291 -6.47 22.49 1.23
N ILE A 292 -6.21 23.05 2.41
CA ILE A 292 -4.93 23.69 2.73
C ILE A 292 -3.81 22.65 2.73
N ALA A 293 -4.01 21.50 3.37
CA ALA A 293 -3.02 20.43 3.41
C ALA A 293 -2.73 19.89 2.00
N TYR A 294 -3.76 19.67 1.19
CA TYR A 294 -3.63 19.24 -0.21
C TYR A 294 -2.75 20.17 -1.04
N ARG A 295 -2.87 21.49 -0.83
CA ARG A 295 -2.10 22.50 -1.59
C ARG A 295 -0.68 22.73 -1.07
N LEU A 296 -0.45 22.50 0.23
CA LEU A 296 0.80 22.93 0.89
C LEU A 296 1.71 21.77 1.30
N ILE A 297 1.18 20.57 1.51
CA ILE A 297 1.99 19.43 1.97
C ILE A 297 2.36 18.57 0.76
N PRO A 298 3.65 18.52 0.37
CA PRO A 298 4.09 17.69 -0.75
C PRO A 298 3.73 16.22 -0.53
N GLY A 299 3.14 15.58 -1.55
CA GLY A 299 2.73 14.18 -1.50
C GLY A 299 1.43 13.89 -0.75
N PHE A 300 0.75 14.91 -0.20
CA PHE A 300 -0.56 14.75 0.43
C PHE A 300 -1.63 14.28 -0.56
N ASP A 301 -1.52 14.72 -1.80
CA ASP A 301 -2.33 14.35 -2.97
C ASP A 301 -2.19 12.89 -3.39
N LEU A 302 -1.11 12.21 -3.00
CA LEU A 302 -0.91 10.78 -3.26
C LEU A 302 -1.75 9.89 -2.35
N GLY A 303 -2.23 10.41 -1.23
CA GLY A 303 -3.03 9.71 -0.24
C GLY A 303 -4.50 9.58 -0.62
N ARG A 304 -4.92 8.47 -1.25
CA ARG A 304 -6.32 8.25 -1.66
C ARG A 304 -7.31 8.16 -0.51
N VAL A 305 -6.91 7.57 0.61
CA VAL A 305 -7.82 7.12 1.67
C VAL A 305 -7.68 8.00 2.90
N SER A 306 -8.48 9.07 2.98
CA SER A 306 -8.41 10.06 4.07
C SER A 306 -8.68 9.47 5.46
N VAL A 307 -9.53 8.43 5.57
CA VAL A 307 -9.80 7.77 6.87
C VAL A 307 -8.59 7.06 7.48
N ARG A 308 -7.51 6.84 6.73
CA ARG A 308 -6.28 6.25 7.27
C ARG A 308 -5.64 7.11 8.36
N TRP A 309 -5.86 8.43 8.34
CA TRP A 309 -5.41 9.32 9.43
C TRP A 309 -5.92 8.90 10.81
N LEU A 310 -7.01 8.10 10.90
CA LEU A 310 -7.48 7.52 12.17
C LEU A 310 -6.44 6.57 12.80
N ALA A 311 -5.49 6.04 12.05
CA ALA A 311 -4.46 5.15 12.59
C ALA A 311 -3.50 5.92 13.52
N VAL A 312 -2.98 7.07 13.06
CA VAL A 312 -2.08 7.90 13.89
C VAL A 312 -2.86 8.62 15.01
N VAL A 313 -4.14 8.94 14.80
CA VAL A 313 -5.06 9.41 15.86
C VAL A 313 -5.13 8.38 16.99
N GLY A 314 -5.33 7.11 16.65
CA GLY A 314 -5.39 6.01 17.62
C GLY A 314 -4.11 5.83 18.41
N ILE A 315 -2.94 5.90 17.75
CA ILE A 315 -1.63 5.80 18.40
C ILE A 315 -1.42 6.95 19.40
N ALA A 316 -1.75 8.18 19.01
CA ALA A 316 -1.67 9.32 19.92
C ALA A 316 -2.67 9.21 21.08
N LEU A 317 -3.91 8.79 20.81
CA LEU A 317 -4.95 8.60 21.83
C LEU A 317 -4.57 7.51 22.85
N ALA A 318 -3.95 6.41 22.41
CA ALA A 318 -3.49 5.34 23.30
C ALA A 318 -2.52 5.85 24.38
N LEU A 319 -1.60 6.77 24.03
CA LEU A 319 -0.73 7.39 25.00
C LEU A 319 -1.50 8.25 26.00
N PHE A 320 -2.50 9.02 25.55
CA PHE A 320 -3.34 9.81 26.43
C PHE A 320 -4.26 8.94 27.31
N VAL A 321 -4.67 7.76 26.86
CA VAL A 321 -5.36 6.78 27.73
C VAL A 321 -4.45 6.37 28.89
N GLY A 322 -3.16 6.09 28.62
CA GLY A 322 -2.19 5.82 29.67
C GLY A 322 -2.06 6.98 30.67
N VAL A 323 -2.02 8.24 30.17
CA VAL A 323 -2.04 9.43 31.05
C VAL A 323 -3.31 9.53 31.86
N GLY A 324 -4.48 9.25 31.24
CA GLY A 324 -5.78 9.27 31.92
C GLY A 324 -5.85 8.26 33.07
N VAL A 325 -5.32 7.06 32.85
CA VAL A 325 -5.18 6.04 33.91
C VAL A 325 -4.31 6.52 35.07
N ASP A 326 -3.19 7.16 34.77
CA ASP A 326 -2.28 7.71 35.80
C ASP A 326 -2.91 8.92 36.54
N ALA A 327 -3.62 9.77 35.82
CA ALA A 327 -4.22 10.99 36.36
C ALA A 327 -5.51 10.74 37.12
N ALA A 328 -6.20 9.62 36.90
CA ALA A 328 -7.51 9.32 37.45
C ALA A 328 -7.57 9.46 38.96
N ARG A 329 -6.50 9.08 39.67
CA ARG A 329 -6.38 9.22 41.13
C ARG A 329 -6.35 10.68 41.59
N SER A 330 -5.69 11.57 40.86
CA SER A 330 -5.49 12.95 41.27
C SER A 330 -6.66 13.87 40.88
N LEU A 331 -7.35 13.57 39.81
CA LEU A 331 -8.49 14.37 39.33
C LEU A 331 -9.74 14.19 40.18
N LEU A 332 -9.91 13.01 40.75
CA LEU A 332 -11.09 12.64 41.54
C LEU A 332 -11.05 13.18 42.97
N SER A 333 -9.88 13.56 43.48
CA SER A 333 -9.74 14.19 44.81
C SER A 333 -10.11 15.68 44.84
N ARG A 334 -10.39 16.33 43.69
CA ARG A 334 -10.69 17.75 43.57
C ARG A 334 -12.11 17.99 43.03
N ARG A 335 -12.76 19.08 43.46
CA ARG A 335 -14.10 19.57 43.00
C ARG A 335 -14.28 19.74 41.49
N ILE A 336 -13.22 19.56 40.69
CA ILE A 336 -13.22 19.52 39.22
C ILE A 336 -14.10 18.36 38.69
N SER A 337 -14.44 17.37 39.56
CA SER A 337 -15.21 16.18 39.16
C SER A 337 -16.61 16.47 38.61
N ARG A 338 -17.30 17.50 39.10
CA ARG A 338 -18.71 17.74 38.73
C ARG A 338 -18.87 18.30 37.32
N THR A 339 -18.08 19.30 36.93
CA THR A 339 -18.15 19.90 35.60
C THR A 339 -17.62 18.95 34.54
N LEU A 340 -16.52 18.21 34.83
CA LEU A 340 -15.99 17.20 33.95
C LEU A 340 -16.92 15.98 33.82
N ALA A 341 -17.52 15.53 34.93
CA ALA A 341 -18.53 14.49 34.94
C ALA A 341 -19.77 14.90 34.12
N SER A 342 -20.23 16.15 34.27
CA SER A 342 -21.35 16.66 33.47
C SER A 342 -21.02 16.74 31.98
N ALA A 343 -19.83 17.17 31.61
CA ALA A 343 -19.37 17.18 30.21
C ALA A 343 -19.23 15.76 29.64
N ILE A 344 -18.71 14.83 30.44
CA ILE A 344 -18.58 13.41 30.05
C ILE A 344 -19.97 12.76 29.92
N VAL A 345 -20.91 13.06 30.83
CA VAL A 345 -22.28 12.59 30.74
C VAL A 345 -22.96 13.15 29.49
N LEU A 346 -22.77 14.43 29.18
CA LEU A 346 -23.30 15.03 27.97
C LEU A 346 -22.75 14.38 26.71
N VAL A 347 -21.44 14.17 26.65
CA VAL A 347 -20.76 13.45 25.56
C VAL A 347 -21.28 12.00 25.46
N ALA A 348 -21.43 11.31 26.58
CA ALA A 348 -21.95 9.94 26.62
C ALA A 348 -23.43 9.87 26.17
N ILE A 349 -24.25 10.86 26.54
CA ILE A 349 -25.64 10.98 26.07
C ILE A 349 -25.66 11.23 24.55
N VAL A 350 -24.87 12.17 24.04
CA VAL A 350 -24.78 12.46 22.61
C VAL A 350 -24.30 11.25 21.83
N ILE A 351 -23.30 10.53 22.36
CA ILE A 351 -22.77 9.28 21.79
C ILE A 351 -23.84 8.17 21.85
N GLY A 352 -24.53 8.02 22.98
CA GLY A 352 -25.56 7.00 23.16
C GLY A 352 -26.83 7.22 22.32
N LEU A 353 -27.13 8.45 21.95
CA LEU A 353 -28.25 8.79 21.07
C LEU A 353 -27.95 8.46 19.59
N GLY A 354 -26.69 8.51 19.16
CA GLY A 354 -26.31 8.24 17.77
C GLY A 354 -26.71 6.85 17.27
N PRO A 355 -26.43 5.74 17.97
CA PRO A 355 -26.86 4.39 17.60
C PRO A 355 -28.36 4.16 17.69
N ILE A 356 -29.03 4.82 18.62
CA ILE A 356 -30.50 4.73 18.75
C ILE A 356 -31.16 5.32 17.49
N THR A 357 -30.61 6.41 16.96
CA THR A 357 -31.05 7.03 15.72
C THR A 357 -30.65 6.25 14.47
N SER A 358 -29.60 5.42 14.54
CA SER A 358 -29.11 4.57 13.44
C SER A 358 -29.65 3.13 13.44
N GLY A 359 -30.60 2.80 14.33
CA GLY A 359 -31.28 1.50 14.34
C GLY A 359 -30.65 0.43 15.21
N SER A 360 -29.48 0.64 15.82
CA SER A 360 -28.79 -0.35 16.69
C SER A 360 -28.97 0.00 18.18
N ARG A 361 -30.15 -0.34 18.75
CA ARG A 361 -30.45 -0.11 20.16
C ARG A 361 -29.48 -0.80 21.13
N LEU A 362 -28.98 -1.99 20.75
CA LEU A 362 -28.02 -2.74 21.55
C LEU A 362 -26.66 -2.06 21.64
N ALA A 363 -26.14 -1.56 20.53
CA ALA A 363 -24.88 -0.80 20.51
C ALA A 363 -24.98 0.46 21.38
N GLY A 364 -26.09 1.19 21.29
CA GLY A 364 -26.37 2.34 22.15
C GLY A 364 -26.41 2.02 23.61
N ALA A 365 -27.08 0.90 24.02
CA ALA A 365 -27.13 0.44 25.39
C ALA A 365 -25.74 0.07 25.94
N ILE A 366 -24.92 -0.59 25.14
CA ILE A 366 -23.54 -0.95 25.51
C ILE A 366 -22.67 0.30 25.69
N TRP A 367 -22.76 1.29 24.81
CA TRP A 367 -22.02 2.54 24.95
C TRP A 367 -22.42 3.31 26.21
N LEU A 368 -23.74 3.38 26.49
CA LEU A 368 -24.25 4.00 27.73
C LEU A 368 -23.77 3.26 28.98
N LEU A 369 -23.80 1.92 28.94
CA LEU A 369 -23.30 1.10 30.05
C LEU A 369 -21.81 1.31 30.29
N THR A 370 -21.01 1.29 29.24
CA THR A 370 -19.55 1.53 29.31
C THR A 370 -19.25 2.92 29.85
N ALA A 371 -19.94 3.95 29.32
CA ALA A 371 -19.83 5.31 29.84
C ALA A 371 -20.18 5.41 31.31
N ALA A 372 -21.29 4.79 31.71
CA ALA A 372 -21.73 4.75 33.11
C ALA A 372 -20.69 4.07 34.00
N LEU A 373 -20.12 2.94 33.57
CA LEU A 373 -19.04 2.25 34.29
C LEU A 373 -17.84 3.17 34.50
N VAL A 374 -17.38 3.85 33.47
CA VAL A 374 -16.25 4.79 33.55
C VAL A 374 -16.53 5.93 34.54
N LEU A 375 -17.78 6.38 34.64
CA LEU A 375 -18.19 7.44 35.58
C LEU A 375 -18.39 6.96 37.00
N ILE A 376 -18.87 5.73 37.20
CA ILE A 376 -19.14 5.15 38.53
C ILE A 376 -17.86 4.67 39.19
N VAL A 377 -16.92 4.10 38.44
CA VAL A 377 -15.64 3.58 38.96
C VAL A 377 -14.94 4.55 39.91
N PRO A 378 -14.78 5.83 39.56
CA PRO A 378 -14.16 6.79 40.45
C PRO A 378 -14.91 7.06 41.76
N VAL A 379 -16.20 6.82 41.77
CA VAL A 379 -17.06 7.06 42.95
C VAL A 379 -17.03 5.87 43.93
N VAL A 380 -17.00 4.65 43.38
CA VAL A 380 -17.11 3.42 44.20
C VAL A 380 -15.78 2.75 44.48
N ALA A 381 -14.80 2.90 43.60
CA ALA A 381 -13.49 2.27 43.76
C ALA A 381 -12.59 3.06 44.72
N GLN A 382 -11.81 2.33 45.53
CA GLN A 382 -10.78 2.99 46.35
C GLN A 382 -9.79 3.78 45.46
N PRO A 383 -9.37 4.99 45.88
CA PRO A 383 -8.52 5.86 45.04
C PRO A 383 -7.26 5.18 44.46
N ARG A 384 -6.67 4.22 45.19
CA ARG A 384 -5.49 3.47 44.75
C ARG A 384 -5.78 2.49 43.60
N HIS A 385 -7.05 2.09 43.39
CA HIS A 385 -7.45 1.13 42.37
C HIS A 385 -8.15 1.74 41.19
N VAL A 386 -8.58 3.01 41.25
CA VAL A 386 -9.34 3.68 40.17
C VAL A 386 -8.63 3.55 38.81
N GLY A 387 -7.34 3.88 38.72
CA GLY A 387 -6.59 3.77 37.47
C GLY A 387 -6.53 2.33 36.94
N ARG A 388 -6.36 1.32 37.83
CA ARG A 388 -6.34 -0.10 37.42
C ARG A 388 -7.69 -0.52 36.86
N VAL A 389 -8.80 -0.15 37.53
CA VAL A 389 -10.15 -0.53 37.10
C VAL A 389 -10.51 0.19 35.79
N LEU A 390 -10.22 1.48 35.63
CA LEU A 390 -10.43 2.19 34.38
C LEU A 390 -9.61 1.58 33.24
N GLY A 391 -8.33 1.30 33.47
CA GLY A 391 -7.48 0.63 32.48
C GLY A 391 -8.04 -0.74 32.09
N PHE A 392 -8.53 -1.52 33.06
CA PHE A 392 -9.16 -2.81 32.81
C PHE A 392 -10.44 -2.66 31.97
N VAL A 393 -11.32 -1.70 32.29
CA VAL A 393 -12.54 -1.42 31.50
C VAL A 393 -12.22 -1.10 30.06
N VAL A 394 -11.23 -0.22 29.81
CA VAL A 394 -10.78 0.13 28.45
C VAL A 394 -10.26 -1.10 27.72
N VAL A 395 -9.40 -1.90 28.35
CA VAL A 395 -8.80 -3.08 27.72
C VAL A 395 -9.87 -4.13 27.40
N VAL A 396 -10.82 -4.39 28.32
CA VAL A 396 -11.91 -5.34 28.09
C VAL A 396 -12.83 -4.87 26.98
N GLU A 397 -13.23 -3.60 26.95
CA GLU A 397 -14.04 -3.04 25.87
C GLU A 397 -13.37 -3.27 24.51
N LEU A 398 -12.10 -2.88 24.37
CA LEU A 398 -11.37 -3.01 23.11
C LEU A 398 -11.10 -4.48 22.75
N ALA A 399 -10.81 -5.35 23.73
CA ALA A 399 -10.62 -6.78 23.47
C ALA A 399 -11.91 -7.43 22.96
N VAL A 400 -13.07 -7.15 23.59
CA VAL A 400 -14.36 -7.63 23.13
C VAL A 400 -14.67 -7.13 21.73
N MET A 401 -14.41 -5.86 21.45
CA MET A 401 -14.56 -5.30 20.09
C MET A 401 -13.64 -5.99 19.08
N SER A 402 -12.37 -6.18 19.42
CA SER A 402 -11.40 -6.84 18.55
C SER A 402 -11.79 -8.28 18.22
N VAL A 403 -12.37 -9.01 19.15
CA VAL A 403 -12.81 -10.41 18.97
C VAL A 403 -14.14 -10.47 18.21
N SER A 404 -15.12 -9.62 18.56
CA SER A 404 -16.48 -9.70 18.02
C SER A 404 -16.64 -9.05 16.65
N ALA A 405 -15.84 -8.04 16.35
CA ALA A 405 -15.96 -7.26 15.14
C ALA A 405 -14.98 -7.71 14.02
N ILE A 406 -14.14 -8.70 14.27
CA ILE A 406 -13.24 -9.31 13.30
C ILE A 406 -13.57 -10.82 13.06
N PRO A 407 -14.78 -11.33 13.28
CA PRO A 407 -15.12 -12.69 12.89
C PRO A 407 -15.02 -12.90 11.37
N ASN A 408 -15.07 -11.82 10.60
CA ASN A 408 -14.84 -11.78 9.17
C ASN A 408 -13.38 -11.36 8.84
N ARG A 409 -12.41 -11.58 9.71
CA ARG A 409 -11.03 -11.68 9.26
C ARG A 409 -11.06 -12.72 8.17
N ILE A 410 -10.73 -12.27 6.95
CA ILE A 410 -10.54 -13.15 5.82
C ILE A 410 -9.39 -14.07 6.23
N THR A 411 -9.71 -15.15 6.92
CA THR A 411 -8.81 -16.27 7.13
C THR A 411 -8.80 -16.96 5.77
N MET A 412 -7.85 -16.59 4.91
CA MET A 412 -7.56 -17.43 3.78
C MET A 412 -7.03 -18.74 4.35
N ASP A 413 -7.72 -19.82 4.02
CA ASP A 413 -7.04 -21.10 4.00
C ASP A 413 -5.88 -20.95 3.03
N SER A 414 -4.65 -21.19 3.50
CA SER A 414 -3.46 -21.10 2.66
C SER A 414 -3.54 -22.05 1.45
N ALA A 415 -4.32 -23.10 1.54
CA ALA A 415 -4.63 -24.03 0.47
C ALA A 415 -5.50 -23.43 -0.64
N VAL A 416 -6.29 -22.39 -0.38
CA VAL A 416 -7.16 -21.78 -1.39
C VAL A 416 -6.38 -21.07 -2.49
N GLY A 417 -5.24 -20.45 -2.15
CA GLY A 417 -4.34 -19.85 -3.14
C GLY A 417 -3.54 -20.87 -3.96
N GLU A 418 -3.54 -22.14 -3.55
CA GLU A 418 -2.77 -23.22 -4.20
C GLU A 418 -3.64 -24.11 -5.11
N THR A 419 -4.97 -24.01 -5.03
CA THR A 419 -5.90 -24.80 -5.83
C THR A 419 -6.56 -23.98 -6.94
N ALA A 420 -6.01 -24.06 -8.13
CA ALA A 420 -6.64 -23.55 -9.33
C ALA A 420 -7.95 -24.34 -9.62
N SER A 421 -8.93 -23.70 -10.26
CA SER A 421 -10.08 -24.43 -10.80
C SER A 421 -9.62 -25.38 -11.92
N PRO A 422 -10.41 -26.39 -12.30
CA PRO A 422 -10.04 -27.29 -13.40
C PRO A 422 -9.72 -26.53 -14.71
N ALA A 423 -10.51 -25.52 -15.07
CA ALA A 423 -10.28 -24.71 -16.26
C ALA A 423 -8.97 -23.91 -16.16
N ILE A 424 -8.67 -23.33 -14.99
CA ILE A 424 -7.41 -22.59 -14.77
C ILE A 424 -6.20 -23.55 -14.71
N SER A 425 -6.36 -24.76 -14.18
CA SER A 425 -5.30 -25.76 -14.18
C SER A 425 -4.89 -26.17 -15.59
N GLU A 426 -5.84 -26.31 -16.50
CA GLU A 426 -5.58 -26.56 -17.91
C GLU A 426 -4.90 -25.34 -18.57
N LEU A 427 -5.41 -24.12 -18.31
CA LEU A 427 -4.78 -22.90 -18.78
C LEU A 427 -3.29 -22.82 -18.35
N MET A 428 -2.97 -23.16 -17.09
CA MET A 428 -1.58 -23.17 -16.60
C MET A 428 -0.69 -24.13 -17.40
N SER A 429 -1.24 -25.23 -17.92
CA SER A 429 -0.50 -26.19 -18.72
C SER A 429 -0.15 -25.63 -20.11
N VAL A 430 -1.12 -24.97 -20.76
CA VAL A 430 -0.97 -24.43 -22.11
C VAL A 430 -0.29 -23.06 -22.14
N ALA A 431 -0.47 -22.24 -21.11
CA ALA A 431 0.12 -20.90 -21.03
C ALA A 431 1.65 -20.91 -20.95
N LYS A 432 2.28 -22.04 -20.65
CA LYS A 432 3.74 -22.21 -20.76
C LYS A 432 4.27 -21.98 -22.17
N SER A 433 3.44 -22.06 -23.18
CA SER A 433 3.79 -21.80 -24.58
C SER A 433 3.70 -20.29 -24.93
N GLY A 434 3.51 -19.43 -23.94
CA GLY A 434 3.47 -17.97 -24.07
C GLY A 434 2.07 -17.36 -24.15
N GLY A 435 2.03 -16.05 -24.22
CA GLY A 435 0.83 -15.23 -24.27
C GLY A 435 0.32 -14.80 -22.91
N SER A 436 -0.28 -13.61 -22.85
CA SER A 436 -0.90 -13.05 -21.65
C SER A 436 -2.36 -13.46 -21.53
N VAL A 437 -2.83 -13.50 -20.30
CA VAL A 437 -4.24 -13.78 -19.94
C VAL A 437 -4.98 -12.47 -19.70
N ILE A 438 -6.24 -12.47 -20.01
CA ILE A 438 -7.21 -11.51 -19.48
C ILE A 438 -8.36 -12.28 -18.82
N ALA A 439 -8.84 -11.84 -17.65
CA ALA A 439 -9.89 -12.52 -16.92
C ALA A 439 -11.11 -11.62 -16.74
N LEU A 440 -12.22 -11.99 -17.33
CA LEU A 440 -13.50 -11.29 -17.21
C LEU A 440 -14.41 -12.04 -16.23
N THR A 441 -14.02 -11.99 -14.95
CA THR A 441 -14.65 -12.69 -13.85
C THR A 441 -15.23 -11.72 -12.83
N PRO A 442 -16.12 -12.13 -11.91
CA PRO A 442 -16.71 -11.24 -10.94
C PRO A 442 -15.71 -10.58 -10.02
N ASP A 443 -15.91 -9.30 -9.74
CA ASP A 443 -15.10 -8.52 -8.79
C ASP A 443 -15.53 -8.69 -7.32
N ALA A 444 -16.70 -9.23 -7.09
CA ALA A 444 -17.28 -9.39 -5.76
C ALA A 444 -17.77 -10.83 -5.54
N GLY A 445 -17.52 -11.35 -4.36
CA GLY A 445 -17.88 -12.70 -3.98
C GLY A 445 -16.98 -13.26 -2.89
N PRO A 446 -17.12 -14.55 -2.55
CA PRO A 446 -16.22 -15.24 -1.67
C PRO A 446 -14.77 -15.17 -2.18
N HIS A 447 -13.81 -14.96 -1.28
CA HIS A 447 -12.43 -14.69 -1.67
C HIS A 447 -11.77 -15.83 -2.46
N ASP A 448 -12.09 -17.07 -2.11
CA ASP A 448 -11.62 -18.27 -2.79
C ASP A 448 -12.14 -18.36 -4.25
N GLU A 449 -13.39 -17.98 -4.49
CA GLU A 449 -13.94 -17.89 -5.84
C GLU A 449 -13.26 -16.80 -6.66
N LEU A 450 -12.97 -15.64 -6.05
CA LEU A 450 -12.27 -14.54 -6.72
C LEU A 450 -10.85 -14.93 -7.14
N VAL A 451 -10.14 -15.72 -6.31
CA VAL A 451 -8.80 -16.22 -6.64
C VAL A 451 -8.86 -17.23 -7.76
N ARG A 452 -9.80 -18.19 -7.69
CA ARG A 452 -10.01 -19.22 -8.73
C ARG A 452 -10.44 -18.63 -10.08
N GLY A 453 -11.12 -17.47 -10.05
CA GLY A 453 -11.52 -16.74 -11.26
C GLY A 453 -10.45 -15.81 -11.82
N LEU A 454 -9.21 -15.86 -11.32
CA LEU A 454 -8.11 -14.97 -11.73
C LEU A 454 -8.46 -13.48 -11.65
N ARG A 455 -9.19 -13.04 -10.59
CA ARG A 455 -9.36 -11.59 -10.41
C ARG A 455 -7.99 -10.89 -10.51
N PRO A 456 -7.92 -9.62 -10.90
CA PRO A 456 -6.66 -8.91 -11.05
C PRO A 456 -5.68 -9.12 -9.89
N ASN A 457 -4.45 -9.48 -10.20
CA ASN A 457 -3.34 -9.93 -9.35
C ASN A 457 -3.44 -11.38 -8.81
N ALA A 458 -4.58 -12.08 -8.88
CA ALA A 458 -4.64 -13.48 -8.50
C ALA A 458 -3.89 -14.41 -9.48
N ASN A 459 -3.73 -13.98 -10.73
CA ASN A 459 -2.93 -14.65 -11.75
C ASN A 459 -1.47 -14.89 -11.30
N THR A 460 -0.94 -14.04 -10.41
CA THR A 460 0.43 -14.17 -9.86
C THR A 460 0.61 -15.42 -8.97
N TRP A 461 -0.48 -15.99 -8.43
CA TRP A 461 -0.43 -17.25 -7.69
C TRP A 461 -0.18 -18.46 -8.59
N PHE A 462 -0.49 -18.30 -9.87
CA PHE A 462 -0.47 -19.36 -10.88
C PHE A 462 0.62 -19.13 -11.93
N ASP A 463 1.52 -18.17 -11.71
CA ASP A 463 2.60 -17.77 -12.63
C ASP A 463 2.07 -17.46 -14.05
N LEU A 464 0.87 -16.86 -14.15
CA LEU A 464 0.26 -16.44 -15.40
C LEU A 464 0.51 -14.97 -15.66
N HIS A 465 1.04 -14.65 -16.84
CA HIS A 465 1.19 -13.26 -17.30
C HIS A 465 -0.18 -12.67 -17.64
N SER A 466 -0.46 -11.44 -17.24
CA SER A 466 -1.75 -10.79 -17.48
C SER A 466 -1.60 -9.40 -18.07
N LEU A 467 -2.55 -9.07 -18.97
CA LEU A 467 -2.72 -7.71 -19.46
C LEU A 467 -3.28 -6.81 -18.36
N ASP A 468 -4.14 -7.34 -17.51
CA ASP A 468 -4.76 -6.62 -16.41
C ASP A 468 -3.96 -6.74 -15.10
N GLY A 469 -4.44 -6.04 -14.07
CA GLY A 469 -3.86 -6.03 -12.74
C GLY A 469 -4.67 -5.15 -11.81
N TYR A 470 -4.27 -5.11 -10.54
CA TYR A 470 -4.77 -4.16 -9.57
C TYR A 470 -3.61 -3.38 -8.98
N ASP A 471 -3.60 -2.08 -9.21
CA ASP A 471 -2.62 -1.16 -8.64
C ASP A 471 -3.27 0.16 -8.26
N GLY A 472 -2.72 0.82 -7.25
CA GLY A 472 -3.16 2.15 -6.80
C GLY A 472 -2.76 3.31 -7.72
N GLY A 473 -2.33 3.03 -8.95
CA GLY A 473 -1.81 4.00 -9.91
C GLY A 473 -0.32 4.33 -9.71
N VAL A 474 0.39 3.56 -8.89
CA VAL A 474 1.80 3.77 -8.54
C VAL A 474 2.74 2.98 -9.47
N GLN A 475 2.29 1.81 -9.95
CA GLN A 475 3.07 0.94 -10.83
C GLN A 475 2.62 0.98 -12.27
N VAL A 476 1.30 1.09 -12.50
CA VAL A 476 0.77 1.14 -13.87
C VAL A 476 1.27 2.39 -14.56
N THR A 477 1.89 2.21 -15.73
CA THR A 477 2.48 3.32 -16.48
C THR A 477 1.41 4.16 -17.18
N GLN A 478 1.75 5.41 -17.48
CA GLN A 478 0.84 6.31 -18.20
C GLN A 478 0.44 5.75 -19.58
N PRO A 479 1.37 5.26 -20.43
CA PRO A 479 0.99 4.69 -21.72
C PRO A 479 0.06 3.47 -21.57
N TRP A 480 0.30 2.61 -20.59
CA TRP A 480 -0.58 1.47 -20.32
C TRP A 480 -1.99 1.90 -19.88
N THR A 481 -2.07 2.94 -19.06
CA THR A 481 -3.35 3.52 -18.64
C THR A 481 -4.12 4.13 -19.82
N GLU A 482 -3.43 4.82 -20.73
CA GLU A 482 -4.02 5.37 -21.94
C GLU A 482 -4.58 4.27 -22.85
N MET A 483 -3.85 3.16 -22.98
CA MET A 483 -4.30 1.97 -23.69
C MET A 483 -5.58 1.39 -23.05
N LEU A 484 -5.57 1.18 -21.73
CA LEU A 484 -6.75 0.62 -21.03
C LEU A 484 -7.96 1.55 -21.14
N ARG A 485 -7.76 2.87 -21.10
CA ARG A 485 -8.83 3.85 -21.33
C ARG A 485 -9.37 3.79 -22.77
N ALA A 486 -8.52 3.57 -23.76
CA ALA A 486 -8.96 3.40 -25.13
C ALA A 486 -9.78 2.12 -25.33
N PHE A 487 -9.51 1.08 -24.56
CA PHE A 487 -10.27 -0.18 -24.55
C PHE A 487 -11.48 -0.15 -23.63
N SER A 488 -11.72 0.93 -22.90
CA SER A 488 -12.87 1.08 -22.01
C SER A 488 -14.02 1.79 -22.70
N ALA A 489 -15.24 1.37 -22.40
CA ALA A 489 -16.47 2.10 -22.77
C ALA A 489 -16.59 3.44 -22.02
N ASP A 490 -15.96 3.56 -20.84
CA ASP A 490 -15.92 4.79 -20.04
C ASP A 490 -14.49 5.34 -19.98
N PRO A 491 -14.16 6.39 -20.75
CA PRO A 491 -12.85 7.00 -20.74
C PRO A 491 -12.52 7.73 -19.42
N ALA A 492 -13.52 7.92 -18.52
CA ALA A 492 -13.36 8.53 -17.22
C ALA A 492 -13.08 7.52 -16.11
N ILE A 493 -12.69 6.27 -16.44
CA ILE A 493 -12.36 5.25 -15.44
C ILE A 493 -11.28 5.78 -14.48
N ASP A 494 -11.68 5.86 -13.22
CA ASP A 494 -10.77 6.18 -12.13
C ASP A 494 -9.80 5.00 -11.90
N LEU A 495 -8.52 5.31 -11.83
CA LEU A 495 -7.50 4.35 -11.40
C LEU A 495 -7.49 4.30 -9.86
N PRO A 496 -7.37 3.14 -9.28
CA PRO A 496 -6.83 1.88 -9.73
C PRO A 496 -7.85 0.97 -10.42
N LEU A 497 -7.47 0.47 -11.56
CA LEU A 497 -8.27 -0.47 -12.31
C LEU A 497 -8.24 -1.84 -11.64
N ARG A 498 -9.41 -2.42 -11.44
CA ARG A 498 -9.55 -3.81 -10.99
C ARG A 498 -9.78 -4.77 -12.14
N SER A 499 -10.22 -4.24 -13.26
CA SER A 499 -10.51 -5.00 -14.47
C SER A 499 -10.17 -4.13 -15.66
N SER A 500 -9.53 -4.71 -16.63
CA SER A 500 -9.02 -4.01 -17.79
C SER A 500 -10.06 -3.76 -18.86
N LEU A 501 -11.05 -4.63 -19.02
CA LEU A 501 -12.03 -4.51 -20.08
C LEU A 501 -13.44 -4.31 -19.53
N SER A 502 -14.02 -3.16 -19.83
CA SER A 502 -15.43 -2.86 -19.57
C SER A 502 -16.32 -3.01 -20.81
N ALA A 503 -15.71 -3.22 -21.97
CA ALA A 503 -16.38 -3.46 -23.25
C ALA A 503 -15.56 -4.45 -24.10
N PRO A 504 -16.19 -5.15 -25.07
CA PRO A 504 -15.46 -5.97 -26.02
C PRO A 504 -14.44 -5.17 -26.84
N VAL A 505 -13.26 -5.76 -27.04
CA VAL A 505 -12.16 -5.20 -27.82
C VAL A 505 -11.89 -6.12 -29.01
N PRO A 506 -11.61 -5.60 -30.21
CA PRO A 506 -11.30 -6.44 -31.37
C PRO A 506 -10.16 -7.44 -31.08
N SER A 507 -10.37 -8.69 -31.48
CA SER A 507 -9.46 -9.82 -31.17
C SER A 507 -8.04 -9.59 -31.69
N GLN A 508 -7.91 -8.94 -32.86
CA GLN A 508 -6.61 -8.57 -33.45
C GLN A 508 -5.85 -7.57 -32.59
N GLN A 509 -6.55 -6.59 -32.01
CA GLN A 509 -5.92 -5.63 -31.10
C GLN A 509 -5.42 -6.33 -29.83
N LEU A 510 -6.24 -7.17 -29.22
CA LEU A 510 -5.82 -7.96 -28.07
C LEU A 510 -4.61 -8.84 -28.38
N GLY A 511 -4.60 -9.50 -29.55
CA GLY A 511 -3.49 -10.31 -30.02
C GLY A 511 -2.19 -9.50 -30.18
N ARG A 512 -2.27 -8.27 -30.68
CA ARG A 512 -1.14 -7.35 -30.81
C ARG A 512 -0.56 -6.92 -29.46
N PHE A 513 -1.41 -6.79 -28.42
CA PHE A 513 -0.98 -6.51 -27.04
C PHE A 513 -0.54 -7.75 -26.26
N GLY A 514 -0.37 -8.89 -26.96
CA GLY A 514 0.13 -10.12 -26.36
C GLY A 514 -0.94 -10.98 -25.67
N VAL A 515 -2.23 -10.63 -25.81
CA VAL A 515 -3.32 -11.44 -25.22
C VAL A 515 -3.58 -12.67 -26.10
N ARG A 516 -3.27 -13.82 -25.55
CA ARG A 516 -3.55 -15.13 -26.14
C ARG A 516 -4.75 -15.80 -25.48
N TRP A 517 -4.96 -15.58 -24.19
CA TRP A 517 -5.93 -16.31 -23.40
C TRP A 517 -6.97 -15.39 -22.79
N MET A 518 -8.25 -15.77 -22.85
CA MET A 518 -9.32 -15.11 -22.13
C MET A 518 -10.04 -16.10 -21.24
N VAL A 519 -10.21 -15.73 -19.97
CA VAL A 519 -11.03 -16.47 -19.01
C VAL A 519 -12.34 -15.73 -18.84
N LEU A 520 -13.44 -16.40 -19.16
CA LEU A 520 -14.80 -15.88 -19.00
C LEU A 520 -15.50 -16.57 -17.85
N ASP A 521 -16.27 -15.82 -17.06
CA ASP A 521 -17.34 -16.37 -16.25
C ASP A 521 -18.42 -16.90 -17.16
N ASN A 522 -18.94 -18.11 -16.93
CA ASN A 522 -19.92 -18.76 -17.79
C ASN A 522 -21.28 -18.03 -17.84
N ASP A 523 -21.50 -17.05 -16.95
CA ASP A 523 -22.65 -16.13 -17.03
C ASP A 523 -22.50 -15.07 -18.14
N ARG A 524 -21.31 -14.92 -18.75
CA ARG A 524 -21.07 -14.01 -19.88
C ARG A 524 -21.29 -14.72 -21.22
N ALA A 525 -21.85 -13.99 -22.17
CA ALA A 525 -22.07 -14.53 -23.52
C ALA A 525 -20.75 -14.56 -24.32
N PRO A 526 -20.21 -15.74 -24.69
CA PRO A 526 -18.98 -15.82 -25.47
C PRO A 526 -19.06 -15.11 -26.81
N SER A 527 -20.26 -15.13 -27.45
CA SER A 527 -20.50 -14.44 -28.73
C SER A 527 -20.30 -12.93 -28.68
N GLU A 528 -20.32 -12.32 -27.49
CA GLU A 528 -20.06 -10.89 -27.29
C GLU A 528 -18.57 -10.61 -27.08
N TRP A 529 -17.88 -11.46 -26.30
CA TRP A 529 -16.53 -11.18 -25.82
C TRP A 529 -15.44 -11.86 -26.65
N VAL A 530 -15.73 -13.01 -27.21
CA VAL A 530 -14.78 -13.86 -27.96
C VAL A 530 -15.43 -14.46 -29.25
N PRO A 531 -16.07 -13.62 -30.10
CA PRO A 531 -16.86 -14.13 -31.23
C PRO A 531 -16.02 -14.93 -32.24
N ASP A 532 -14.72 -14.58 -32.36
CA ASP A 532 -13.81 -15.16 -33.34
C ASP A 532 -12.72 -16.04 -32.70
N TRP A 533 -12.87 -16.40 -31.42
CA TRP A 533 -11.83 -17.14 -30.68
C TRP A 533 -12.08 -18.66 -30.78
N ASN A 534 -10.98 -19.40 -30.62
CA ASN A 534 -11.02 -20.86 -30.57
C ASN A 534 -11.38 -21.30 -29.14
N GLY A 535 -12.33 -22.22 -29.04
CA GLY A 535 -12.63 -22.80 -27.75
C GLY A 535 -14.10 -23.06 -27.47
N PRO A 536 -14.43 -23.27 -26.18
CA PRO A 536 -13.52 -23.24 -25.03
C PRO A 536 -12.49 -24.39 -25.11
N ILE A 537 -11.21 -24.05 -24.86
CA ILE A 537 -10.13 -25.04 -24.76
C ILE A 537 -10.13 -25.76 -23.42
N ALA A 538 -10.71 -25.14 -22.40
CA ALA A 538 -10.98 -25.71 -21.09
C ALA A 538 -12.23 -25.06 -20.51
N GLU A 539 -13.00 -25.83 -19.76
CA GLU A 539 -14.24 -25.38 -19.13
C GLU A 539 -14.49 -26.13 -17.83
N ASP A 540 -15.03 -25.43 -16.85
CA ASP A 540 -15.55 -26.02 -15.61
C ASP A 540 -16.95 -25.46 -15.30
N ALA A 541 -17.49 -25.74 -14.12
CA ALA A 541 -18.85 -25.30 -13.75
C ALA A 541 -19.05 -23.78 -13.79
N ARG A 542 -17.98 -23.00 -13.76
CA ARG A 542 -18.05 -21.55 -13.63
C ARG A 542 -17.24 -20.77 -14.66
N TYR A 543 -16.12 -21.30 -15.13
CA TYR A 543 -15.20 -20.59 -16.01
C TYR A 543 -14.94 -21.34 -17.30
N SER A 544 -14.80 -20.60 -18.39
CA SER A 544 -14.35 -21.10 -19.68
C SER A 544 -13.12 -20.35 -20.16
N VAL A 545 -12.21 -21.05 -20.81
CA VAL A 545 -10.94 -20.54 -21.33
C VAL A 545 -10.95 -20.58 -22.85
N TRP A 546 -10.58 -19.46 -23.45
CA TRP A 546 -10.63 -19.25 -24.89
C TRP A 546 -9.26 -18.82 -25.42
N GLU A 547 -8.89 -19.24 -26.64
CA GLU A 547 -7.63 -18.90 -27.30
C GLU A 547 -7.87 -17.90 -28.43
N ASN A 548 -7.11 -16.79 -28.40
CA ASN A 548 -7.13 -15.77 -29.44
C ASN A 548 -6.36 -16.26 -30.68
N PRO A 549 -7.02 -16.50 -31.82
CA PRO A 549 -6.36 -16.94 -33.04
C PRO A 549 -5.48 -15.86 -33.70
N PHE A 550 -5.61 -14.60 -33.27
CA PHE A 550 -4.85 -13.47 -33.78
C PHE A 550 -3.63 -13.13 -32.91
N TRP A 551 -3.28 -13.98 -31.97
CA TRP A 551 -2.06 -13.77 -31.18
C TRP A 551 -0.81 -14.07 -32.03
N ASN A 552 0.03 -13.04 -32.17
CA ASN A 552 1.21 -13.10 -33.04
C ASN A 552 2.49 -13.61 -32.35
N GLY A 553 2.47 -13.88 -31.04
CA GLY A 553 3.63 -14.28 -30.24
C GLY A 553 4.01 -13.23 -29.19
N ASP A 554 4.93 -13.60 -28.29
CA ASP A 554 5.50 -12.70 -27.29
C ASP A 554 6.63 -11.83 -27.87
N SER A 555 7.20 -12.25 -29.00
CA SER A 555 8.18 -11.50 -29.78
C SER A 555 7.84 -11.65 -31.26
N VAL A 556 7.85 -10.54 -31.99
CA VAL A 556 7.33 -10.46 -33.37
C VAL A 556 8.25 -9.61 -34.22
N ALA A 557 8.62 -10.10 -35.40
CA ALA A 557 9.29 -9.30 -36.43
C ALA A 557 8.25 -8.57 -37.29
N TRP A 558 8.33 -7.25 -37.34
CA TRP A 558 7.52 -6.38 -38.18
C TRP A 558 8.35 -5.86 -39.33
N PHE A 559 7.86 -6.04 -40.55
CA PHE A 559 8.56 -5.63 -41.79
C PHE A 559 8.14 -4.26 -42.30
N ALA A 560 7.10 -3.67 -41.69
CA ALA A 560 6.68 -2.31 -41.94
C ALA A 560 6.64 -1.55 -40.59
N ALA A 561 7.29 -0.39 -40.57
CA ALA A 561 7.23 0.51 -39.41
C ALA A 561 7.28 1.96 -39.93
N ARG A 562 6.62 2.86 -39.17
CA ARG A 562 6.64 4.30 -39.46
C ARG A 562 6.57 5.11 -38.15
N PRO A 563 7.08 6.35 -38.15
CA PRO A 563 6.88 7.24 -37.02
C PRO A 563 5.40 7.47 -36.72
N PRO A 564 5.00 7.55 -35.43
CA PRO A 564 3.63 7.81 -35.03
C PRO A 564 3.23 9.25 -35.44
N VAL A 565 2.07 9.40 -36.09
CA VAL A 565 1.55 10.70 -36.54
C VAL A 565 0.66 11.34 -35.46
N ALA A 566 0.18 10.57 -34.50
CA ALA A 566 -0.74 10.97 -33.44
C ALA A 566 -0.35 10.35 -32.10
N GLY A 567 -0.97 10.80 -31.02
CA GLY A 567 -0.79 10.20 -29.69
C GLY A 567 -1.29 8.76 -29.62
N LEU A 568 -0.82 7.99 -28.64
CA LEU A 568 -1.16 6.57 -28.46
C LEU A 568 -2.69 6.32 -28.48
N ALA A 569 -3.48 7.14 -27.78
CA ALA A 569 -4.93 6.99 -27.77
C ALA A 569 -5.59 7.13 -29.14
N ASP A 570 -5.06 8.00 -30.00
CA ASP A 570 -5.58 8.19 -31.37
C ASP A 570 -5.13 7.05 -32.28
N ILE A 571 -3.90 6.57 -32.12
CA ILE A 571 -3.41 5.37 -32.78
C ILE A 571 -4.35 4.19 -32.43
N LEU A 572 -4.63 3.96 -31.17
CA LEU A 572 -5.48 2.86 -30.71
C LEU A 572 -6.92 2.95 -31.22
N ARG A 573 -7.48 4.16 -31.36
CA ARG A 573 -8.88 4.35 -31.78
C ARG A 573 -9.08 4.32 -33.30
N THR A 574 -8.14 4.86 -34.07
CA THR A 574 -8.32 5.12 -35.51
C THR A 574 -7.61 4.13 -36.41
N GLU A 575 -6.39 3.73 -36.07
CA GLU A 575 -5.55 2.95 -37.01
C GLU A 575 -5.61 1.44 -36.75
N TYR A 576 -6.01 1.01 -35.55
CA TYR A 576 -6.19 -0.42 -35.27
C TYR A 576 -7.56 -0.99 -35.69
N SER A 577 -8.45 -0.18 -36.19
CA SER A 577 -9.70 -0.64 -36.81
C SER A 577 -9.47 -1.33 -38.17
N SER A 578 -8.36 -1.06 -38.83
CA SER A 578 -7.88 -1.79 -40.00
C SER A 578 -6.70 -2.67 -39.60
N VAL A 579 -6.65 -3.91 -40.04
CA VAL A 579 -5.55 -4.86 -39.81
C VAL A 579 -4.24 -4.29 -40.38
N SER A 580 -3.64 -3.35 -39.67
CA SER A 580 -2.37 -2.74 -40.09
C SER A 580 -1.24 -3.69 -39.75
N ALA A 581 -0.57 -4.21 -40.75
CA ALA A 581 0.69 -4.94 -40.62
C ALA A 581 1.89 -3.99 -40.32
N THR A 582 1.62 -2.77 -39.85
CA THR A 582 2.61 -1.72 -39.63
C THR A 582 2.78 -1.47 -38.12
N ALA A 583 4.01 -1.43 -37.64
CA ALA A 583 4.37 -0.98 -36.31
C ALA A 583 4.57 0.54 -36.29
N PHE A 584 4.38 1.17 -35.10
CA PHE A 584 4.62 2.60 -34.92
C PHE A 584 5.85 2.81 -34.03
N ALA A 585 6.94 3.25 -34.63
CA ALA A 585 8.21 3.54 -33.96
C ALA A 585 8.96 4.66 -34.70
N ASP A 586 9.95 5.25 -34.06
CA ASP A 586 10.79 6.29 -34.71
C ASP A 586 11.79 5.67 -35.69
N ILE A 587 11.22 4.92 -36.63
CA ILE A 587 11.94 4.28 -37.74
C ILE A 587 11.00 4.16 -38.95
N ASP A 588 11.56 4.23 -40.16
CA ASP A 588 10.80 4.03 -41.40
C ASP A 588 11.26 2.74 -42.09
N LEU A 589 10.41 1.73 -42.06
CA LEU A 589 10.57 0.46 -42.75
C LEU A 589 9.47 0.30 -43.79
N ASN A 590 9.84 0.38 -45.06
CA ASN A 590 8.91 0.26 -46.17
C ASN A 590 8.86 -1.19 -46.64
N CYS A 591 7.72 -1.81 -46.50
CA CYS A 591 7.43 -3.15 -47.00
C CYS A 591 6.39 -3.04 -48.13
N THR A 592 6.71 -3.60 -49.31
CA THR A 592 5.82 -3.57 -50.49
C THR A 592 5.14 -4.91 -50.77
N GLU A 593 5.71 -6.01 -50.30
CA GLU A 593 5.16 -7.37 -50.49
C GLU A 593 5.33 -8.22 -49.22
N TYR A 594 4.34 -9.01 -48.90
CA TYR A 594 4.34 -9.96 -47.75
C TYR A 594 4.74 -9.31 -46.43
N CYS A 595 4.05 -8.25 -46.05
CA CYS A 595 4.34 -7.45 -44.86
C CYS A 595 3.72 -8.03 -43.56
N GLN A 596 3.26 -9.26 -43.56
CA GLN A 596 2.67 -9.85 -42.36
C GLN A 596 3.73 -10.05 -41.28
N PRO A 597 3.42 -9.68 -40.04
CA PRO A 597 4.33 -9.89 -38.93
C PRO A 597 4.63 -11.38 -38.73
N THR A 598 5.88 -11.68 -38.38
CA THR A 598 6.34 -13.06 -38.19
C THR A 598 6.69 -13.29 -36.72
N ARG A 599 6.10 -14.35 -36.14
CA ARG A 599 6.41 -14.78 -34.78
C ARG A 599 7.86 -15.25 -34.68
N LEU A 600 8.54 -14.82 -33.61
CA LEU A 600 9.91 -15.20 -33.27
C LEU A 600 9.96 -16.05 -32.00
N ASP A 601 10.97 -16.87 -31.94
CA ASP A 601 11.28 -17.60 -30.72
C ASP A 601 11.95 -16.67 -29.71
N SER A 602 11.40 -16.64 -28.51
CA SER A 602 11.95 -15.86 -27.40
C SER A 602 11.99 -16.68 -26.13
N THR A 603 13.04 -16.49 -25.34
CA THR A 603 13.22 -17.10 -24.04
C THR A 603 13.36 -15.99 -23.00
N ARG A 604 12.38 -15.91 -22.12
CA ARG A 604 12.45 -15.04 -20.94
C ARG A 604 13.20 -15.77 -19.85
N ILE A 605 14.43 -15.35 -19.59
CA ILE A 605 15.30 -15.91 -18.55
C ILE A 605 14.84 -15.39 -17.17
N THR A 606 14.52 -14.11 -17.11
CA THR A 606 13.93 -13.44 -15.92
C THR A 606 13.06 -12.28 -16.37
N ALA A 607 12.33 -11.66 -15.45
CA ALA A 607 11.57 -10.42 -15.75
C ALA A 607 12.48 -9.32 -16.33
N GLU A 608 13.73 -9.30 -15.96
CA GLU A 608 14.73 -8.32 -16.35
C GLU A 608 15.66 -8.78 -17.51
N HIS A 609 15.47 -9.99 -18.04
CA HIS A 609 16.37 -10.55 -19.05
C HIS A 609 15.61 -11.43 -20.04
N LEU A 610 15.58 -10.97 -21.30
CA LEU A 610 14.94 -11.63 -22.42
C LEU A 610 15.96 -11.86 -23.55
N VAL A 611 15.94 -13.04 -24.16
CA VAL A 611 16.75 -13.40 -25.33
C VAL A 611 15.80 -13.80 -26.44
N ILE A 612 16.00 -13.23 -27.63
CA ILE A 612 15.18 -13.48 -28.82
C ILE A 612 16.11 -13.96 -29.95
N THR A 613 15.71 -15.03 -30.60
CA THR A 613 16.36 -15.48 -31.84
C THR A 613 15.50 -15.02 -33.02
N ALA A 614 16.08 -14.16 -33.86
CA ALA A 614 15.41 -13.61 -35.03
C ALA A 614 16.13 -14.08 -36.29
N GLU A 615 15.40 -14.76 -37.18
CA GLU A 615 15.83 -15.08 -38.52
C GLU A 615 14.92 -14.35 -39.51
N VAL A 616 15.44 -13.35 -40.19
CA VAL A 616 14.65 -12.45 -41.04
C VAL A 616 15.31 -12.31 -42.41
N ASP A 617 14.51 -12.35 -43.46
CA ASP A 617 14.99 -12.27 -44.86
C ASP A 617 15.18 -10.84 -45.36
N ARG A 618 14.74 -9.87 -44.59
CA ARG A 618 14.81 -8.41 -44.88
C ARG A 618 14.89 -7.62 -43.58
N PRO A 619 15.21 -6.31 -43.64
CA PRO A 619 15.20 -5.45 -42.47
C PRO A 619 13.85 -5.54 -41.73
N ALA A 620 13.90 -5.66 -40.41
CA ALA A 620 12.72 -5.83 -39.56
C ALA A 620 12.87 -5.06 -38.23
N LEU A 621 11.73 -4.71 -37.64
CA LEU A 621 11.61 -4.23 -36.29
C LEU A 621 11.14 -5.40 -35.42
N VAL A 622 12.01 -5.91 -34.56
CA VAL A 622 11.68 -6.96 -33.59
C VAL A 622 11.07 -6.32 -32.36
N VAL A 623 9.82 -6.64 -32.08
CA VAL A 623 9.03 -6.07 -30.99
C VAL A 623 8.68 -7.14 -29.98
N THR A 624 8.75 -6.81 -28.70
CA THR A 624 8.34 -7.70 -27.60
C THR A 624 7.06 -7.19 -26.93
N ASN A 625 6.39 -8.04 -26.17
CA ASN A 625 5.24 -7.67 -25.32
C ASN A 625 5.66 -7.06 -23.97
N VAL A 626 6.91 -6.63 -23.83
CA VAL A 626 7.44 -6.00 -22.63
C VAL A 626 7.36 -4.48 -22.77
N GLN A 627 6.96 -3.79 -21.73
CA GLN A 627 6.90 -2.33 -21.73
C GLN A 627 8.30 -1.70 -21.81
N ALA A 628 8.41 -0.65 -22.60
CA ALA A 628 9.62 0.15 -22.75
C ALA A 628 9.81 1.08 -21.55
N PHE A 629 10.78 0.77 -20.69
CA PHE A 629 11.18 1.61 -19.56
C PHE A 629 12.58 2.16 -19.76
N LYS A 630 12.84 3.29 -19.14
CA LYS A 630 14.20 3.79 -19.03
C LYS A 630 15.04 2.80 -18.19
N GLY A 631 16.15 2.34 -18.73
CA GLY A 631 17.04 1.36 -18.09
C GLY A 631 17.08 0.00 -18.79
N TRP A 632 16.30 -0.19 -19.85
CA TRP A 632 16.51 -1.30 -20.77
C TRP A 632 17.73 -1.04 -21.64
N GLU A 633 18.60 -2.04 -21.73
CA GLU A 633 19.75 -2.11 -22.64
C GLU A 633 19.49 -3.22 -23.64
N ALA A 634 19.78 -2.96 -24.91
CA ALA A 634 19.61 -3.91 -26.01
C ALA A 634 20.96 -4.21 -26.66
N THR A 635 21.17 -5.48 -27.01
CA THR A 635 22.29 -5.88 -27.87
C THR A 635 21.81 -6.76 -29.01
N VAL A 636 22.45 -6.65 -30.16
CA VAL A 636 22.28 -7.54 -31.33
C VAL A 636 23.61 -8.22 -31.58
N ASN A 637 23.64 -9.54 -31.49
CA ASN A 637 24.86 -10.35 -31.63
C ASN A 637 26.00 -9.87 -30.69
N GLY A 638 25.62 -9.42 -29.48
CA GLY A 638 26.54 -8.89 -28.47
C GLY A 638 27.00 -7.43 -28.69
N LEU A 639 26.56 -6.76 -29.74
CA LEU A 639 26.83 -5.34 -29.98
C LEU A 639 25.70 -4.47 -29.47
N PRO A 640 25.97 -3.41 -28.70
CA PRO A 640 24.93 -2.53 -28.15
C PRO A 640 24.20 -1.79 -29.29
N VAL A 641 22.88 -1.72 -29.16
CA VAL A 641 21.97 -1.03 -30.07
C VAL A 641 20.94 -0.23 -29.31
N ASP A 642 20.31 0.74 -29.95
CA ASP A 642 19.24 1.52 -29.34
C ASP A 642 17.95 0.69 -29.25
N ALA A 643 17.36 0.68 -28.06
CA ALA A 643 16.02 0.17 -27.83
C ALA A 643 14.99 1.24 -28.22
N LEU A 644 14.06 0.90 -29.10
CA LEU A 644 13.02 1.78 -29.60
C LEU A 644 11.73 1.58 -28.80
N VAL A 645 10.95 2.65 -28.63
CA VAL A 645 9.58 2.56 -28.14
C VAL A 645 8.68 2.28 -29.33
N VAL A 646 7.95 1.17 -29.27
CA VAL A 646 7.05 0.72 -30.34
C VAL A 646 5.61 0.80 -29.85
N ASP A 647 4.71 1.28 -30.72
CA ASP A 647 3.29 1.47 -30.42
C ASP A 647 3.06 2.32 -29.13
N GLY A 648 4.05 3.17 -28.77
CA GLY A 648 4.02 3.99 -27.57
C GLY A 648 4.17 3.25 -26.25
N ILE A 649 4.30 1.92 -26.26
CA ILE A 649 4.28 1.07 -25.03
C ILE A 649 5.45 0.07 -25.03
N PHE A 650 5.68 -0.64 -26.13
CA PHE A 650 6.54 -1.81 -26.17
C PHE A 650 7.97 -1.50 -26.53
N ILE A 651 8.88 -2.38 -26.16
CA ILE A 651 10.28 -2.29 -26.53
C ILE A 651 10.51 -3.03 -27.85
N GLY A 652 11.23 -2.38 -28.76
CA GLY A 652 11.63 -2.96 -30.04
C GLY A 652 13.08 -2.69 -30.39
N VAL A 653 13.62 -3.51 -31.30
CA VAL A 653 15.00 -3.43 -31.82
C VAL A 653 14.96 -3.60 -33.33
N ALA A 654 15.61 -2.67 -34.06
CA ALA A 654 15.75 -2.79 -35.48
C ALA A 654 16.93 -3.73 -35.85
N VAL A 655 16.70 -4.60 -36.82
CA VAL A 655 17.70 -5.55 -37.34
C VAL A 655 17.70 -5.56 -38.86
N ASP A 656 18.87 -5.81 -39.47
CA ASP A 656 18.99 -6.06 -40.89
C ASP A 656 18.54 -7.49 -41.26
N ALA A 657 18.57 -7.84 -42.56
CA ALA A 657 18.35 -9.23 -42.95
C ALA A 657 19.46 -10.15 -42.42
N GLY A 658 19.05 -11.31 -41.94
CA GLY A 658 19.99 -12.29 -41.38
C GLY A 658 19.48 -13.01 -40.11
N SER A 659 20.39 -13.72 -39.49
CA SER A 659 20.17 -14.40 -38.20
C SER A 659 20.77 -13.59 -37.08
N HIS A 660 19.97 -13.26 -36.09
CA HIS A 660 20.34 -12.38 -34.97
C HIS A 660 19.95 -13.00 -33.63
N ILE A 661 20.82 -12.79 -32.65
CA ILE A 661 20.53 -12.99 -31.22
C ILE A 661 20.38 -11.62 -30.60
N ILE A 662 19.17 -11.28 -30.19
CA ILE A 662 18.82 -10.01 -29.54
C ILE A 662 18.70 -10.29 -28.05
N GLU A 663 19.41 -9.52 -27.26
CA GLU A 663 19.36 -9.63 -25.80
C GLU A 663 18.91 -8.30 -25.20
N LEU A 664 17.87 -8.36 -24.38
CA LEU A 664 17.32 -7.23 -23.64
C LEU A 664 17.59 -7.44 -22.15
N ARG A 665 18.25 -6.45 -21.52
CA ARG A 665 18.53 -6.45 -20.08
C ARG A 665 18.08 -5.16 -19.43
N TYR A 666 17.36 -5.27 -18.32
CA TYR A 666 16.95 -4.13 -17.51
C TYR A 666 17.94 -3.90 -16.39
N GLN A 667 18.66 -2.80 -16.42
CA GLN A 667 19.67 -2.44 -15.43
C GLN A 667 19.70 -0.92 -15.20
N PRO A 668 18.97 -0.40 -14.18
CA PRO A 668 19.01 1.03 -13.89
C PRO A 668 20.41 1.52 -13.49
N ALA A 669 20.95 2.51 -14.17
CA ALA A 669 22.30 3.01 -13.95
C ALA A 669 22.56 3.55 -12.52
N TRP A 670 21.50 4.02 -11.85
CA TRP A 670 21.58 4.54 -10.49
C TRP A 670 21.72 3.44 -9.42
N TRP A 671 21.46 2.17 -9.74
CA TRP A 671 21.35 1.10 -8.74
C TRP A 671 22.62 0.90 -7.92
N TRP A 672 23.73 0.58 -8.54
CA TRP A 672 24.97 0.30 -7.81
C TRP A 672 25.51 1.50 -7.05
N PRO A 673 25.54 2.73 -7.60
CA PRO A 673 25.88 3.93 -6.84
C PRO A 673 25.02 4.10 -5.58
N ALA A 674 23.70 3.90 -5.69
CA ALA A 674 22.79 4.02 -4.56
C ALA A 674 23.04 2.95 -3.48
N VAL A 675 23.31 1.70 -3.88
CA VAL A 675 23.64 0.60 -2.95
C VAL A 675 24.95 0.90 -2.20
N ILE A 676 25.98 1.39 -2.88
CA ILE A 676 27.26 1.76 -2.24
C ILE A 676 27.03 2.86 -1.20
N VAL A 677 26.28 3.89 -1.52
CA VAL A 677 25.92 4.97 -0.59
C VAL A 677 25.14 4.43 0.61
N ALA A 678 24.16 3.55 0.36
CA ALA A 678 23.34 3.00 1.44
C ALA A 678 24.15 2.11 2.41
N ILE A 679 25.03 1.26 1.89
CA ILE A 679 25.92 0.43 2.73
C ILE A 679 26.88 1.31 3.52
N SER A 680 27.49 2.32 2.90
CA SER A 680 28.39 3.24 3.57
C SER A 680 27.71 4.00 4.71
N ALA A 681 26.48 4.48 4.48
CA ALA A 681 25.69 5.16 5.50
C ALA A 681 25.30 4.21 6.65
N LEU A 682 24.97 2.95 6.35
CA LEU A 682 24.68 1.92 7.35
C LEU A 682 25.91 1.64 8.22
N VAL A 683 27.08 1.48 7.63
CA VAL A 683 28.35 1.27 8.36
C VAL A 683 28.62 2.45 9.28
N ILE A 684 28.46 3.69 8.79
CA ILE A 684 28.64 4.89 9.62
C ILE A 684 27.65 4.89 10.80
N ALA A 685 26.36 4.62 10.55
CA ALA A 685 25.35 4.58 11.61
C ALA A 685 25.67 3.48 12.65
N MET A 686 26.10 2.30 12.22
CA MET A 686 26.50 1.20 13.09
C MET A 686 27.75 1.55 13.93
N VAL A 687 28.75 2.17 13.34
CA VAL A 687 29.93 2.67 14.07
C VAL A 687 29.50 3.68 15.15
N MET A 688 28.59 4.60 14.82
CA MET A 688 28.04 5.54 15.80
C MET A 688 27.35 4.82 16.97
N VAL A 689 26.59 3.76 16.71
CA VAL A 689 25.88 2.97 17.74
C VAL A 689 26.86 2.24 18.66
N PHE A 690 27.93 1.66 18.13
CA PHE A 690 28.82 0.76 18.88
C PHE A 690 30.05 1.47 19.52
N ARG A 691 30.56 2.57 18.93
CA ARG A 691 31.79 3.23 19.37
C ARG A 691 31.77 3.75 20.82
N GLN A 692 30.61 4.00 21.41
CA GLN A 692 30.48 4.49 22.79
C GLN A 692 30.52 3.39 23.87
N ARG A 693 30.56 2.11 23.53
CA ARG A 693 30.71 1.04 24.53
C ARG A 693 32.16 0.89 25.04
N VAL A 694 33.14 1.50 24.36
CA VAL A 694 34.57 1.32 24.67
C VAL A 694 35.09 2.39 25.65
N THR A 695 34.32 3.42 25.95
CA THR A 695 34.77 4.58 26.78
C THR A 695 33.94 4.82 28.03
N SER A 696 33.16 3.85 28.50
CA SER A 696 32.42 3.93 29.79
C SER A 696 32.94 2.87 30.78
#